data_2e937235d2768a75a6bc729e3fc07df6
#
_entry.id   2e937235d2768a75a6bc729e3fc07df6
#
_cell.length_a   1.000
_cell.length_b   1.000
_cell.length_c   1.000
_cell.angle_alpha   90.00
_cell.angle_beta   90.00
_cell.angle_gamma   90.00
#
_symmetry.space_group_name_H-M   'P 1'
#
loop_
_entity.id
_entity.type
_entity.pdbx_description
1 polymer ?
#
loop_
_entity_poly.entity_id
_entity_poly.type
_entity_poly.pdbx_seq_one_letter_code
_entity_poly.pdbx_strand_id
1 'polypeptide(L)'
;MSEEKRPCIALAGNPNTGKSTLFNALTGLKQHTGNWSGKTVGRAEGRFWLGEKEVVLVDLPGIYSLFSAGAEEACARDFLAFGDADAVAVVVDASALERHLPLALQVMELMPRCVLCLNLADEAEKKGISIDDKKLSALTGVPVVKTAARTGRGLSDLTAALEKVMEQEPHVRHTPFHKALPEDFIKLLAEGENLLPESKNRPLLLDFLWQKEEDVLSEEVGEELRQWRTKCNGYFAGEEEALAVYRKERSLCFQKRAETLTAAVCKKNEGKGDTTAQMDKLFLRKRTGVPLMLLLLALVFWITAVGANVPSQMLMSVFTKLGATCRSALESSPVWLESLLMDGVFLTVSWVVSVMLPPMAIFFPMFTLLEDCGLLPRIAFQLDGLFRRAGAHGKQALTLCMGFGCNAAGVTACRIIDSPRERLIAILTNNFVPCNGRFPTILLLIAVFLSVGKPWMSGLALFLVIGLSVGMTLLVSFFLSRTVLKGMPSAFVLELPPFRRPQIGQVLVRSLLDRTIFVLGRAITAAAPAGAVIWLLQRIPMGDGTLLTQIALFLEPLGGLMGLSGPILLAFLLGLPANEIVLPILLMFYSQSGMLVEGGSQTGAMLAANGWTWTTAVCAILFSLNHFPCATTLLTIRKETGSCKWTAISFLLPTIIGICLCAAVHGLFCFFGLT
;
A
#
# COMPACT_ATOMS: atom_id res chain seq x y z
N MET A 1 -7.39 49.52 3.59
CA MET A 1 -7.96 48.88 2.41
C MET A 1 -8.31 47.46 2.84
N SER A 2 -9.60 47.18 3.03
CA SER A 2 -10.08 45.80 3.27
C SER A 2 -9.72 44.97 2.06
N GLU A 3 -8.91 43.92 2.24
CA GLU A 3 -8.73 42.90 1.18
C GLU A 3 -10.13 42.36 0.85
N GLU A 4 -10.62 42.65 -0.35
CA GLU A 4 -11.87 42.07 -0.84
C GLU A 4 -11.67 40.53 -0.83
N LYS A 5 -12.47 39.85 -0.01
CA LYS A 5 -12.47 38.39 0.14
C LYS A 5 -12.74 37.78 -1.24
N ARG A 6 -11.73 37.14 -1.85
CA ARG A 6 -11.88 36.50 -3.15
C ARG A 6 -12.87 35.35 -3.05
N PRO A 7 -13.76 35.19 -4.05
CA PRO A 7 -14.67 34.05 -4.06
C PRO A 7 -13.92 32.72 -4.03
N CYS A 8 -14.44 31.75 -3.29
CA CYS A 8 -13.85 30.43 -3.09
C CYS A 8 -14.73 29.35 -3.68
N ILE A 9 -14.19 28.53 -4.58
CA ILE A 9 -14.87 27.37 -5.18
C ILE A 9 -14.22 26.09 -4.67
N ALA A 10 -15.00 25.15 -4.15
CA ALA A 10 -14.53 23.84 -3.74
C ALA A 10 -14.67 22.82 -4.89
N LEU A 11 -13.67 21.94 -5.06
CA LEU A 11 -13.79 20.71 -5.83
C LEU A 11 -14.03 19.54 -4.88
N ALA A 12 -15.21 18.93 -4.98
CA ALA A 12 -15.58 17.73 -4.23
C ALA A 12 -15.76 16.53 -5.15
N GLY A 13 -15.60 15.32 -4.66
CA GLY A 13 -15.86 14.11 -5.44
C GLY A 13 -15.14 12.90 -4.88
N ASN A 14 -15.52 11.73 -5.39
CA ASN A 14 -14.92 10.47 -4.99
C ASN A 14 -13.45 10.38 -5.44
N PRO A 15 -12.65 9.51 -4.83
CA PRO A 15 -11.33 9.17 -5.34
C PRO A 15 -11.39 8.68 -6.79
N ASN A 16 -10.36 8.97 -7.59
CA ASN A 16 -10.22 8.52 -8.98
C ASN A 16 -11.24 9.07 -10.00
N THR A 17 -12.06 10.05 -9.66
CA THR A 17 -12.96 10.73 -10.61
C THR A 17 -12.25 11.73 -11.54
N GLY A 18 -10.93 11.86 -11.42
CA GLY A 18 -10.15 12.83 -12.20
C GLY A 18 -10.19 14.25 -11.64
N LYS A 19 -10.54 14.42 -10.36
CA LYS A 19 -10.65 15.70 -9.65
C LYS A 19 -9.35 16.51 -9.73
N SER A 20 -8.20 15.94 -9.34
CA SER A 20 -6.89 16.61 -9.41
C SER A 20 -6.45 16.91 -10.86
N THR A 21 -6.86 16.11 -11.84
CA THR A 21 -6.64 16.42 -13.27
C THR A 21 -7.44 17.65 -13.68
N LEU A 22 -8.70 17.74 -13.23
CA LEU A 22 -9.57 18.90 -13.48
C LEU A 22 -9.04 20.16 -12.78
N PHE A 23 -8.58 20.02 -11.54
CA PHE A 23 -7.93 21.10 -10.79
C PHE A 23 -6.72 21.66 -11.53
N ASN A 24 -5.82 20.78 -11.98
CA ASN A 24 -4.64 21.19 -12.74
C ASN A 24 -4.98 21.83 -14.08
N ALA A 25 -6.03 21.36 -14.76
CA ALA A 25 -6.48 21.91 -16.02
C ALA A 25 -7.06 23.33 -15.87
N LEU A 26 -7.75 23.62 -14.76
CA LEU A 26 -8.32 24.93 -14.47
C LEU A 26 -7.27 25.93 -13.95
N THR A 27 -6.35 25.49 -13.10
CA THR A 27 -5.36 26.37 -12.44
C THR A 27 -4.04 26.50 -13.20
N GLY A 28 -3.84 25.75 -14.29
CA GLY A 28 -2.60 25.77 -15.06
C GLY A 28 -1.38 25.28 -14.28
N LEU A 29 -1.53 24.28 -13.37
CA LEU A 29 -0.48 23.72 -12.51
C LEU A 29 0.11 24.70 -11.47
N LYS A 30 -0.50 25.85 -11.26
CA LYS A 30 -0.12 26.81 -10.22
C LYS A 30 -0.81 26.41 -8.89
N GLN A 31 -0.16 25.53 -8.15
CA GLN A 31 -0.66 25.01 -6.87
C GLN A 31 0.11 25.59 -5.70
N HIS A 32 -0.60 25.97 -4.64
CA HIS A 32 -0.05 26.08 -3.29
C HIS A 32 -0.48 24.84 -2.50
N THR A 33 0.49 24.05 -2.05
CA THR A 33 0.24 22.86 -1.24
C THR A 33 0.53 23.16 0.22
N GLY A 34 -0.41 22.82 1.09
CA GLY A 34 -0.31 22.94 2.54
C GLY A 34 -1.01 21.77 3.22
N ASN A 35 -1.12 21.81 4.54
CA ASN A 35 -1.95 20.88 5.29
C ASN A 35 -3.18 21.63 5.82
N TRP A 36 -4.29 20.92 5.96
CA TRP A 36 -5.47 21.46 6.64
C TRP A 36 -5.14 21.78 8.11
N SER A 37 -5.62 22.91 8.62
CA SER A 37 -5.34 23.36 9.99
C SER A 37 -5.67 22.26 11.00
N GLY A 38 -4.67 21.87 11.82
CA GLY A 38 -4.81 20.85 12.84
C GLY A 38 -4.96 19.40 12.34
N LYS A 39 -4.80 19.12 11.04
CA LYS A 39 -4.93 17.78 10.44
C LYS A 39 -3.74 17.47 9.53
N THR A 40 -3.36 16.19 9.45
CA THR A 40 -2.28 15.69 8.57
C THR A 40 -2.72 15.49 7.12
N VAL A 41 -3.87 16.06 6.73
CA VAL A 41 -4.44 15.92 5.38
C VAL A 41 -3.91 17.05 4.50
N GLY A 42 -3.45 16.73 3.29
CA GLY A 42 -2.93 17.70 2.32
C GLY A 42 -4.06 18.63 1.80
N ARG A 43 -3.77 19.91 1.69
CA ARG A 43 -4.64 20.94 1.10
C ARG A 43 -3.95 21.45 -0.17
N ALA A 44 -4.67 21.45 -1.30
CA ALA A 44 -4.22 22.06 -2.54
C ALA A 44 -5.14 23.22 -2.90
N GLU A 45 -4.55 24.39 -3.08
CA GLU A 45 -5.22 25.60 -3.52
C GLU A 45 -4.61 26.11 -4.81
N GLY A 46 -5.44 26.61 -5.69
CA GLY A 46 -5.02 27.23 -6.94
C GLY A 46 -5.90 28.43 -7.26
N ARG A 47 -5.45 29.24 -8.20
CA ARG A 47 -6.21 30.40 -8.67
C ARG A 47 -6.51 30.25 -10.16
N PHE A 48 -7.70 30.67 -10.55
CA PHE A 48 -8.10 30.73 -11.94
C PHE A 48 -9.07 31.88 -12.18
N TRP A 49 -9.27 32.22 -13.44
CA TRP A 49 -10.17 33.30 -13.82
C TRP A 49 -11.56 32.75 -14.15
N LEU A 50 -12.58 33.32 -13.53
CA LEU A 50 -13.99 33.03 -13.78
C LEU A 50 -14.61 34.33 -14.35
N GLY A 51 -14.74 34.43 -15.68
CA GLY A 51 -15.01 35.70 -16.33
C GLY A 51 -13.93 36.75 -16.04
N GLU A 52 -14.31 37.87 -15.44
CA GLU A 52 -13.40 38.94 -15.04
C GLU A 52 -12.88 38.82 -13.61
N LYS A 53 -13.36 37.84 -12.82
CA LYS A 53 -13.02 37.70 -11.39
C LYS A 53 -11.98 36.62 -11.17
N GLU A 54 -10.92 36.92 -10.40
CA GLU A 54 -9.99 35.91 -9.89
C GLU A 54 -10.63 35.16 -8.74
N VAL A 55 -10.74 33.83 -8.84
CA VAL A 55 -11.31 32.96 -7.82
C VAL A 55 -10.28 31.98 -7.26
N VAL A 56 -10.45 31.58 -6.02
CA VAL A 56 -9.66 30.53 -5.38
C VAL A 56 -10.34 29.18 -5.56
N LEU A 57 -9.62 28.22 -6.10
CA LEU A 57 -10.08 26.84 -6.23
C LEU A 57 -9.42 25.99 -5.15
N VAL A 58 -10.22 25.27 -4.37
CA VAL A 58 -9.75 24.39 -3.29
C VAL A 58 -10.04 22.94 -3.65
N ASP A 59 -9.00 22.11 -3.79
CA ASP A 59 -9.16 20.66 -4.01
C ASP A 59 -9.40 19.95 -2.67
N LEU A 60 -10.61 19.43 -2.46
CA LEU A 60 -10.95 18.66 -1.27
C LEU A 60 -10.41 17.23 -1.39
N PRO A 61 -10.09 16.55 -0.29
CA PRO A 61 -9.76 15.13 -0.29
C PRO A 61 -10.82 14.31 -1.01
N GLY A 62 -10.41 13.25 -1.71
CA GLY A 62 -11.35 12.32 -2.35
C GLY A 62 -12.04 11.46 -1.31
N ILE A 63 -13.36 11.56 -1.19
CA ILE A 63 -14.16 10.89 -0.17
C ILE A 63 -15.28 10.06 -0.80
N TYR A 64 -15.79 9.07 -0.06
CA TYR A 64 -16.91 8.24 -0.51
C TYR A 64 -18.25 8.69 0.07
N SER A 65 -18.24 9.32 1.23
CA SER A 65 -19.43 9.82 1.90
C SER A 65 -19.06 10.87 2.91
N LEU A 66 -19.91 11.88 3.09
CA LEU A 66 -19.77 12.88 4.16
C LEU A 66 -20.09 12.30 5.56
N PHE A 67 -20.64 11.08 5.62
CA PHE A 67 -21.04 10.42 6.88
C PHE A 67 -19.94 9.55 7.51
N SER A 68 -18.84 9.33 6.82
CA SER A 68 -17.72 8.54 7.33
C SER A 68 -16.96 9.28 8.44
N ALA A 69 -16.28 8.50 9.31
CA ALA A 69 -15.50 9.01 10.43
C ALA A 69 -14.01 9.22 10.11
N GLY A 70 -13.60 9.06 8.84
CA GLY A 70 -12.22 9.26 8.42
C GLY A 70 -11.76 10.71 8.51
N ALA A 71 -10.45 10.92 8.64
CA ALA A 71 -9.89 12.28 8.75
C ALA A 71 -10.10 13.10 7.47
N GLU A 72 -10.08 12.46 6.30
CA GLU A 72 -10.32 13.10 5.01
C GLU A 72 -11.79 13.47 4.84
N GLU A 73 -12.71 12.57 5.19
CA GLU A 73 -14.14 12.81 5.17
C GLU A 73 -14.55 13.93 6.14
N ALA A 74 -13.99 13.91 7.34
CA ALA A 74 -14.23 14.98 8.33
C ALA A 74 -13.71 16.34 7.85
N CYS A 75 -12.56 16.35 7.14
CA CYS A 75 -11.99 17.56 6.57
C CYS A 75 -12.88 18.14 5.47
N ALA A 76 -13.30 17.30 4.51
CA ALA A 76 -14.17 17.73 3.40
C ALA A 76 -15.56 18.18 3.91
N ARG A 77 -16.15 17.42 4.83
CA ARG A 77 -17.43 17.78 5.47
C ARG A 77 -17.36 19.11 6.17
N ASP A 78 -16.34 19.30 7.03
CA ASP A 78 -16.20 20.51 7.83
C ASP A 78 -15.98 21.75 6.93
N PHE A 79 -15.23 21.60 5.84
CA PHE A 79 -15.03 22.69 4.89
C PHE A 79 -16.31 23.04 4.11
N LEU A 80 -17.08 22.04 3.66
CA LEU A 80 -18.33 22.27 2.94
C LEU A 80 -19.45 22.80 3.85
N ALA A 81 -19.50 22.34 5.11
CA ALA A 81 -20.55 22.72 6.06
C ALA A 81 -20.30 24.08 6.73
N PHE A 82 -19.05 24.37 7.09
CA PHE A 82 -18.66 25.48 7.96
C PHE A 82 -17.54 26.35 7.37
N GLY A 83 -16.99 25.98 6.23
CA GLY A 83 -15.91 26.73 5.59
C GLY A 83 -16.40 27.86 4.70
N ASP A 84 -15.45 28.52 4.05
CA ASP A 84 -15.68 29.74 3.23
C ASP A 84 -15.97 29.45 1.76
N ALA A 85 -16.45 28.26 1.40
CA ALA A 85 -16.77 27.93 0.01
C ALA A 85 -18.07 28.63 -0.44
N ASP A 86 -17.98 29.49 -1.47
CA ASP A 86 -19.13 30.18 -2.05
C ASP A 86 -19.90 29.28 -3.03
N ALA A 87 -19.19 28.33 -3.69
CA ALA A 87 -19.79 27.35 -4.58
C ALA A 87 -18.98 26.05 -4.58
N VAL A 88 -19.57 24.97 -5.10
CA VAL A 88 -18.91 23.68 -5.23
C VAL A 88 -19.10 23.07 -6.62
N ALA A 89 -18.01 22.55 -7.22
CA ALA A 89 -18.11 21.66 -8.35
C ALA A 89 -17.91 20.21 -7.88
N VAL A 90 -18.96 19.39 -8.03
CA VAL A 90 -18.92 17.99 -7.65
C VAL A 90 -18.53 17.13 -8.86
N VAL A 91 -17.34 16.53 -8.78
CA VAL A 91 -16.76 15.75 -9.86
C VAL A 91 -17.14 14.29 -9.69
N VAL A 92 -17.85 13.75 -10.66
CA VAL A 92 -18.28 12.34 -10.71
C VAL A 92 -17.77 11.67 -11.98
N ASP A 93 -17.48 10.39 -11.90
CA ASP A 93 -17.12 9.58 -13.08
C ASP A 93 -18.38 9.22 -13.87
N ALA A 94 -18.49 9.75 -15.09
CA ALA A 94 -19.58 9.47 -16.00
C ALA A 94 -19.71 7.97 -16.35
N SER A 95 -18.63 7.20 -16.28
CA SER A 95 -18.65 5.77 -16.57
C SER A 95 -19.20 4.90 -15.43
N ALA A 96 -19.36 5.49 -14.22
CA ALA A 96 -19.83 4.81 -13.00
C ALA A 96 -20.76 5.72 -12.18
N LEU A 97 -21.71 6.38 -12.84
CA LEU A 97 -22.57 7.43 -12.28
C LEU A 97 -23.31 6.95 -11.02
N GLU A 98 -23.92 5.77 -11.05
CA GLU A 98 -24.68 5.19 -9.93
C GLU A 98 -23.89 5.14 -8.63
N ARG A 99 -22.59 4.87 -8.73
CA ARG A 99 -21.70 4.74 -7.59
C ARG A 99 -21.29 6.08 -7.00
N HIS A 100 -21.14 7.11 -7.84
CA HIS A 100 -20.60 8.41 -7.42
C HIS A 100 -21.70 9.42 -7.09
N LEU A 101 -22.92 9.20 -7.59
CA LEU A 101 -24.04 10.09 -7.39
C LEU A 101 -24.50 10.20 -5.90
N PRO A 102 -24.38 9.16 -5.04
CA PRO A 102 -24.76 9.29 -3.63
C PRO A 102 -24.00 10.40 -2.91
N LEU A 103 -22.67 10.51 -3.09
CA LEU A 103 -21.88 11.60 -2.53
C LEU A 103 -22.28 12.95 -3.16
N ALA A 104 -22.48 12.97 -4.48
CA ALA A 104 -22.89 14.21 -5.15
C ALA A 104 -24.20 14.73 -4.57
N LEU A 105 -25.18 13.87 -4.31
CA LEU A 105 -26.46 14.25 -3.68
C LEU A 105 -26.27 14.78 -2.26
N GLN A 106 -25.36 14.20 -1.46
CA GLN A 106 -25.03 14.70 -0.13
C GLN A 106 -24.43 16.12 -0.21
N VAL A 107 -23.50 16.35 -1.13
CA VAL A 107 -22.88 17.67 -1.33
C VAL A 107 -23.89 18.69 -1.84
N MET A 108 -24.76 18.31 -2.79
CA MET A 108 -25.83 19.19 -3.32
C MET A 108 -26.82 19.60 -2.25
N GLU A 109 -27.09 18.75 -1.26
CA GLU A 109 -27.97 19.07 -0.14
C GLU A 109 -27.30 20.01 0.86
N LEU A 110 -25.97 19.91 1.00
CA LEU A 110 -25.19 20.74 1.90
C LEU A 110 -24.86 22.12 1.29
N MET A 111 -24.59 22.17 -0.02
CA MET A 111 -24.14 23.37 -0.74
C MET A 111 -25.18 23.83 -1.78
N PRO A 112 -25.83 25.00 -1.59
CA PRO A 112 -26.88 25.48 -2.50
C PRO A 112 -26.36 25.89 -3.87
N ARG A 113 -25.12 26.40 -3.94
CA ARG A 113 -24.46 26.75 -5.20
C ARG A 113 -23.57 25.59 -5.65
N CYS A 114 -24.14 24.71 -6.48
CA CYS A 114 -23.50 23.47 -6.87
C CYS A 114 -23.58 23.25 -8.38
N VAL A 115 -22.48 22.78 -8.98
CA VAL A 115 -22.42 22.29 -10.36
C VAL A 115 -22.01 20.83 -10.35
N LEU A 116 -22.72 19.96 -11.06
CA LEU A 116 -22.38 18.57 -11.23
C LEU A 116 -21.51 18.39 -12.48
N CYS A 117 -20.26 18.01 -12.29
CA CYS A 117 -19.30 17.77 -13.34
C CYS A 117 -19.20 16.28 -13.67
N LEU A 118 -19.74 15.84 -14.80
CA LEU A 118 -19.63 14.48 -15.32
C LEU A 118 -18.28 14.32 -16.04
N ASN A 119 -17.23 14.02 -15.30
CA ASN A 119 -15.90 13.85 -15.86
C ASN A 119 -15.70 12.43 -16.42
N LEU A 120 -14.60 12.22 -17.18
CA LEU A 120 -14.34 10.98 -17.90
C LEU A 120 -15.45 10.62 -18.93
N ALA A 121 -16.09 11.64 -19.50
CA ALA A 121 -17.16 11.47 -20.49
C ALA A 121 -16.67 10.70 -21.73
N ASP A 122 -15.42 10.88 -22.12
CA ASP A 122 -14.76 10.13 -23.22
C ASP A 122 -14.61 8.62 -22.90
N GLU A 123 -14.40 8.26 -21.63
CA GLU A 123 -14.37 6.86 -21.20
C GLU A 123 -15.79 6.25 -21.15
N ALA A 124 -16.78 7.02 -20.71
CA ALA A 124 -18.18 6.59 -20.75
C ALA A 124 -18.66 6.34 -22.17
N GLU A 125 -18.37 7.24 -23.10
CA GLU A 125 -18.66 7.10 -24.53
C GLU A 125 -18.02 5.83 -25.14
N LYS A 126 -16.75 5.55 -24.81
CA LYS A 126 -16.05 4.32 -25.22
C LYS A 126 -16.69 3.05 -24.68
N LYS A 127 -17.26 3.10 -23.47
CA LYS A 127 -17.99 1.99 -22.84
C LYS A 127 -19.44 1.85 -23.34
N GLY A 128 -19.86 2.69 -24.29
CA GLY A 128 -21.24 2.71 -24.81
C GLY A 128 -22.27 3.24 -23.81
N ILE A 129 -21.82 4.00 -22.79
CA ILE A 129 -22.70 4.63 -21.80
C ILE A 129 -23.06 6.03 -22.30
N SER A 130 -24.35 6.30 -22.50
CA SER A 130 -24.89 7.61 -22.81
C SER A 130 -25.68 8.14 -21.63
N ILE A 131 -25.36 9.36 -21.19
CA ILE A 131 -26.04 10.03 -20.08
C ILE A 131 -26.77 11.26 -20.64
N ASP A 132 -28.04 11.38 -20.30
CA ASP A 132 -28.86 12.55 -20.60
C ASP A 132 -28.62 13.64 -19.53
N ASP A 133 -27.68 14.54 -19.80
CA ASP A 133 -27.28 15.64 -18.90
C ASP A 133 -28.41 16.63 -18.67
N LYS A 134 -29.24 16.92 -19.65
CA LYS A 134 -30.37 17.84 -19.53
C LYS A 134 -31.43 17.26 -18.58
N LYS A 135 -31.75 15.97 -18.76
CA LYS A 135 -32.69 15.28 -17.88
C LYS A 135 -32.14 15.15 -16.46
N LEU A 136 -30.86 14.85 -16.32
CA LEU A 136 -30.21 14.80 -14.99
C LEU A 136 -30.23 16.17 -14.31
N SER A 137 -29.97 17.25 -15.06
CA SER A 137 -30.05 18.62 -14.55
C SER A 137 -31.48 18.98 -14.10
N ALA A 138 -32.49 18.59 -14.86
CA ALA A 138 -33.90 18.83 -14.49
C ALA A 138 -34.31 18.02 -13.23
N LEU A 139 -33.81 16.78 -13.06
CA LEU A 139 -34.16 15.93 -11.93
C LEU A 139 -33.39 16.28 -10.65
N THR A 140 -32.17 16.82 -10.77
CA THR A 140 -31.34 17.24 -9.63
C THR A 140 -31.49 18.72 -9.31
N GLY A 141 -31.96 19.53 -10.27
CA GLY A 141 -32.08 20.99 -10.18
C GLY A 141 -30.72 21.72 -10.13
N VAL A 142 -29.60 21.07 -10.53
CA VAL A 142 -28.27 21.68 -10.65
C VAL A 142 -27.82 21.67 -12.12
N PRO A 143 -26.99 22.63 -12.56
CA PRO A 143 -26.34 22.53 -13.82
C PRO A 143 -25.46 21.26 -13.90
N VAL A 144 -25.57 20.52 -15.00
CA VAL A 144 -24.79 19.32 -15.27
C VAL A 144 -23.92 19.53 -16.48
N VAL A 145 -22.60 19.36 -16.34
CA VAL A 145 -21.63 19.58 -17.41
C VAL A 145 -20.80 18.31 -17.65
N LYS A 146 -20.73 17.87 -18.91
CA LYS A 146 -19.86 16.77 -19.34
C LYS A 146 -18.45 17.27 -19.60
N THR A 147 -17.47 16.66 -18.97
CA THR A 147 -16.06 17.02 -19.12
C THR A 147 -15.18 15.81 -19.40
N ALA A 148 -14.07 16.06 -20.06
CA ALA A 148 -12.95 15.15 -20.16
C ALA A 148 -11.67 15.96 -19.84
N ALA A 149 -11.37 16.09 -18.56
CA ALA A 149 -10.32 16.98 -18.04
C ALA A 149 -8.95 16.76 -18.70
N ARG A 150 -8.65 15.51 -19.08
CA ARG A 150 -7.39 15.16 -19.76
C ARG A 150 -7.25 15.78 -21.15
N THR A 151 -8.35 15.97 -21.88
CA THR A 151 -8.36 16.53 -23.24
C THR A 151 -8.80 17.99 -23.28
N GLY A 152 -9.19 18.56 -22.16
CA GLY A 152 -9.72 19.93 -22.07
C GLY A 152 -11.18 20.08 -22.51
N ARG A 153 -11.86 18.99 -22.96
CA ARG A 153 -13.26 19.04 -23.42
C ARG A 153 -14.20 19.40 -22.28
N GLY A 154 -15.06 20.40 -22.51
CA GLY A 154 -16.11 20.82 -21.57
C GLY A 154 -15.61 21.71 -20.41
N LEU A 155 -14.34 22.15 -20.40
CA LEU A 155 -13.82 23.04 -19.35
C LEU A 155 -14.46 24.45 -19.46
N SER A 156 -14.63 24.99 -20.66
CA SER A 156 -15.32 26.27 -20.90
C SER A 156 -16.79 26.23 -20.44
N ASP A 157 -17.46 25.10 -20.68
CA ASP A 157 -18.85 24.94 -20.26
C ASP A 157 -18.97 24.85 -18.73
N LEU A 158 -17.97 24.22 -18.08
CA LEU A 158 -17.89 24.13 -16.63
C LEU A 158 -17.64 25.50 -16.00
N THR A 159 -16.72 26.30 -16.53
CA THR A 159 -16.47 27.67 -16.04
C THR A 159 -17.69 28.55 -16.23
N ALA A 160 -18.35 28.52 -17.38
CA ALA A 160 -19.60 29.27 -17.59
C ALA A 160 -20.74 28.82 -16.66
N ALA A 161 -20.85 27.52 -16.36
CA ALA A 161 -21.85 27.02 -15.42
C ALA A 161 -21.53 27.45 -13.98
N LEU A 162 -20.28 27.49 -13.57
CA LEU A 162 -19.85 27.99 -12.25
C LEU A 162 -20.11 29.48 -12.12
N GLU A 163 -19.79 30.27 -13.13
CA GLU A 163 -20.08 31.72 -13.17
C GLU A 163 -21.56 31.99 -12.96
N LYS A 164 -22.41 31.31 -13.73
CA LYS A 164 -23.87 31.42 -13.63
C LYS A 164 -24.40 31.07 -12.25
N VAL A 165 -23.87 29.99 -11.63
CA VAL A 165 -24.30 29.55 -10.28
C VAL A 165 -23.85 30.53 -9.20
N MET A 166 -22.71 31.20 -9.39
CA MET A 166 -22.22 32.21 -8.44
C MET A 166 -23.10 33.48 -8.44
N GLU A 167 -23.72 33.82 -9.58
CA GLU A 167 -24.60 34.98 -9.72
C GLU A 167 -26.05 34.71 -9.27
N GLN A 168 -26.46 33.42 -9.24
CA GLN A 168 -27.83 33.05 -8.84
C GLN A 168 -28.03 33.07 -7.32
N GLU A 169 -29.27 33.34 -6.91
CA GLU A 169 -29.66 33.18 -5.51
C GLU A 169 -29.55 31.70 -5.08
N PRO A 170 -29.14 31.45 -3.85
CA PRO A 170 -28.93 30.10 -3.36
C PRO A 170 -30.29 29.35 -3.26
N HIS A 171 -30.41 28.28 -4.06
CA HIS A 171 -31.58 27.40 -4.01
C HIS A 171 -31.34 26.26 -3.00
N VAL A 172 -32.08 26.29 -1.90
CA VAL A 172 -32.10 25.19 -0.92
C VAL A 172 -32.92 24.03 -1.46
N ARG A 173 -32.34 22.86 -1.49
CA ARG A 173 -33.00 21.62 -1.95
C ARG A 173 -33.21 20.69 -0.77
N HIS A 174 -34.43 20.21 -0.62
CA HIS A 174 -34.79 19.26 0.42
C HIS A 174 -34.95 17.87 -0.20
N THR A 175 -34.04 16.96 0.18
CA THR A 175 -34.24 15.55 -0.12
C THR A 175 -35.15 14.96 0.96
N PRO A 176 -36.20 14.22 0.64
CA PRO A 176 -37.15 13.70 1.64
C PRO A 176 -36.58 12.49 2.40
N PHE A 177 -35.42 12.70 3.08
CA PHE A 177 -34.83 11.65 3.89
C PHE A 177 -35.54 11.46 5.24
N HIS A 178 -36.39 12.42 5.61
CA HIS A 178 -37.20 12.38 6.83
C HIS A 178 -38.26 11.27 6.87
N LYS A 179 -38.68 10.72 5.74
CA LYS A 179 -39.77 9.72 5.71
C LYS A 179 -39.47 8.40 6.45
N ALA A 180 -38.22 8.12 6.76
CA ALA A 180 -37.79 6.90 7.45
C ALA A 180 -37.50 7.13 8.95
N LEU A 181 -37.70 8.34 9.46
CA LEU A 181 -37.37 8.71 10.84
C LEU A 181 -38.59 8.57 11.77
N PRO A 182 -38.36 8.31 13.08
CA PRO A 182 -39.41 8.41 14.09
C PRO A 182 -40.02 9.79 14.11
N GLU A 183 -41.35 9.89 14.21
CA GLU A 183 -42.07 11.19 14.18
C GLU A 183 -41.57 12.22 15.24
N ASP A 184 -41.19 11.75 16.43
CA ASP A 184 -40.66 12.59 17.48
C ASP A 184 -39.30 13.17 17.18
N PHE A 185 -38.44 12.39 16.46
CA PHE A 185 -37.14 12.89 16.01
C PHE A 185 -37.30 13.89 14.86
N ILE A 186 -38.31 13.72 14.00
CA ILE A 186 -38.64 14.67 12.92
C ILE A 186 -39.05 16.02 13.55
N LYS A 187 -39.85 16.02 14.65
CA LYS A 187 -40.21 17.25 15.37
C LYS A 187 -38.99 17.94 15.96
N LEU A 188 -38.04 17.17 16.53
CA LEU A 188 -36.79 17.68 17.05
C LEU A 188 -35.91 18.32 15.94
N LEU A 189 -35.83 17.71 14.75
CA LEU A 189 -35.14 18.31 13.61
C LEU A 189 -35.85 19.61 13.14
N ALA A 190 -37.17 19.63 13.09
CA ALA A 190 -37.94 20.85 12.74
C ALA A 190 -37.72 21.99 13.76
N GLU A 191 -37.57 21.68 15.06
CA GLU A 191 -37.18 22.72 16.06
C GLU A 191 -35.80 23.32 15.69
N GLY A 192 -34.83 22.48 15.29
CA GLY A 192 -33.48 22.92 14.86
C GLY A 192 -33.51 23.75 13.57
N GLU A 193 -34.39 23.42 12.63
CA GLU A 193 -34.59 24.22 11.41
C GLU A 193 -34.99 25.66 11.70
N ASN A 194 -35.86 25.86 12.68
CA ASN A 194 -36.31 27.20 13.09
C ASN A 194 -35.24 28.04 13.81
N LEU A 195 -34.17 27.38 14.31
CA LEU A 195 -33.05 28.06 14.99
C LEU A 195 -31.99 28.58 14.01
N LEU A 196 -31.99 28.08 12.76
CA LEU A 196 -31.03 28.49 11.74
C LEU A 196 -31.62 29.58 10.84
N PRO A 197 -30.79 30.54 10.37
CA PRO A 197 -31.21 31.48 9.33
C PRO A 197 -31.69 30.74 8.08
N GLU A 198 -32.67 31.25 7.35
CA GLU A 198 -33.21 30.60 6.13
C GLU A 198 -32.13 30.23 5.11
N SER A 199 -31.07 31.04 5.01
CA SER A 199 -29.91 30.74 4.13
C SER A 199 -29.09 29.53 4.56
N LYS A 200 -29.14 29.12 5.85
CA LYS A 200 -28.42 27.98 6.43
C LYS A 200 -29.37 26.87 6.88
N ASN A 201 -30.66 26.99 6.66
CA ASN A 201 -31.65 25.97 7.02
C ASN A 201 -31.58 24.77 6.07
N ARG A 202 -30.85 23.76 6.48
CA ARG A 202 -30.60 22.52 5.71
C ARG A 202 -30.59 21.33 6.65
N PRO A 203 -31.44 20.35 6.42
CA PRO A 203 -31.54 19.14 7.27
C PRO A 203 -30.22 18.43 7.48
N LEU A 204 -29.38 18.34 6.42
CA LEU A 204 -28.08 17.68 6.50
C LEU A 204 -27.07 18.49 7.33
N LEU A 205 -27.13 19.80 7.29
CA LEU A 205 -26.32 20.67 8.13
C LEU A 205 -26.68 20.48 9.62
N LEU A 206 -27.97 20.37 9.94
CA LEU A 206 -28.44 20.09 11.30
C LEU A 206 -27.96 18.72 11.79
N ASP A 207 -28.00 17.70 10.92
CA ASP A 207 -27.48 16.37 11.23
C ASP A 207 -25.98 16.39 11.54
N PHE A 208 -25.20 17.24 10.89
CA PHE A 208 -23.78 17.41 11.22
C PHE A 208 -23.57 18.25 12.49
N LEU A 209 -24.38 19.27 12.74
CA LEU A 209 -24.27 20.10 13.92
C LEU A 209 -24.51 19.33 15.22
N TRP A 210 -25.50 18.44 15.28
CA TRP A 210 -25.74 17.67 16.50
C TRP A 210 -24.71 16.56 16.78
N GLN A 211 -24.02 16.06 15.75
CA GLN A 211 -22.99 15.02 15.89
C GLN A 211 -21.58 15.56 16.15
N LYS A 212 -21.37 16.89 16.12
CA LYS A 212 -20.05 17.50 16.26
C LYS A 212 -19.65 17.64 17.75
N GLU A 213 -18.37 17.39 18.10
CA GLU A 213 -17.83 17.60 19.45
C GLU A 213 -17.80 19.11 19.80
N GLU A 214 -17.91 19.45 21.10
CA GLU A 214 -18.12 20.82 21.58
C GLU A 214 -17.05 21.84 21.16
N ASP A 215 -15.80 21.43 21.04
CA ASP A 215 -14.67 22.36 20.81
C ASP A 215 -14.63 23.04 19.42
N VAL A 216 -15.50 22.66 18.50
CA VAL A 216 -15.54 23.26 17.15
C VAL A 216 -16.68 24.24 16.94
N LEU A 217 -17.61 24.30 17.87
CA LEU A 217 -18.71 25.26 17.86
C LEU A 217 -18.27 26.54 18.60
N SER A 218 -17.26 27.26 18.03
CA SER A 218 -16.87 28.57 18.54
C SER A 218 -18.04 29.56 18.53
N GLU A 219 -18.06 30.40 19.50
CA GLU A 219 -18.79 31.66 19.84
C GLU A 219 -19.98 32.12 18.96
N GLU A 220 -20.15 31.68 17.71
CA GLU A 220 -21.25 32.09 16.81
C GLU A 220 -22.53 31.24 16.94
N VAL A 221 -22.51 30.16 17.72
CA VAL A 221 -23.66 29.25 17.88
C VAL A 221 -24.36 29.56 19.17
N GLY A 222 -25.55 30.15 19.07
CA GLY A 222 -26.37 30.59 20.23
C GLY A 222 -26.66 29.46 21.22
N GLU A 223 -26.94 29.84 22.47
CA GLU A 223 -27.28 28.94 23.58
C GLU A 223 -28.46 28.00 23.24
N GLU A 224 -29.39 28.47 22.42
CA GLU A 224 -30.55 27.70 21.96
C GLU A 224 -30.16 26.50 21.09
N LEU A 225 -29.15 26.63 20.22
CA LEU A 225 -28.67 25.55 19.40
C LEU A 225 -27.86 24.50 20.21
N ARG A 226 -27.19 24.94 21.30
CA ARG A 226 -26.55 24.02 22.26
C ARG A 226 -27.59 23.20 23.02
N GLN A 227 -28.67 23.83 23.46
CA GLN A 227 -29.79 23.16 24.16
C GLN A 227 -30.47 22.14 23.20
N TRP A 228 -30.72 22.54 21.95
CA TRP A 228 -31.27 21.66 20.93
C TRP A 228 -30.38 20.46 20.70
N ARG A 229 -29.06 20.66 20.58
CA ARG A 229 -28.08 19.58 20.45
C ARG A 229 -28.12 18.59 21.63
N THR A 230 -28.22 19.12 22.84
CA THR A 230 -28.36 18.31 24.06
C THR A 230 -29.62 17.45 24.02
N LYS A 231 -30.75 17.99 23.55
CA LYS A 231 -31.98 17.23 23.33
C LYS A 231 -31.80 16.10 22.30
N CYS A 232 -31.15 16.39 21.16
CA CYS A 232 -30.87 15.38 20.11
C CYS A 232 -29.96 14.26 20.63
N ASN A 233 -28.92 14.58 21.36
CA ASN A 233 -28.04 13.59 21.98
C ASN A 233 -28.76 12.78 23.06
N GLY A 234 -29.65 13.42 23.84
CA GLY A 234 -30.48 12.77 24.83
C GLY A 234 -31.51 11.79 24.24
N TYR A 235 -32.02 12.08 23.04
CA TYR A 235 -32.97 11.20 22.33
C TYR A 235 -32.37 9.81 22.03
N PHE A 236 -31.09 9.75 21.70
CA PHE A 236 -30.36 8.48 21.43
C PHE A 236 -29.51 8.00 22.63
N ALA A 237 -29.59 8.67 23.77
CA ALA A 237 -28.81 8.33 24.96
C ALA A 237 -29.21 6.94 25.50
N GLY A 238 -28.27 5.96 25.39
CA GLY A 238 -28.50 4.58 25.79
C GLY A 238 -29.11 3.66 24.72
N GLU A 239 -29.45 4.17 23.53
CA GLU A 239 -30.02 3.42 22.41
C GLU A 239 -29.05 3.39 21.21
N GLU A 240 -27.88 2.77 21.36
CA GLU A 240 -26.88 2.63 20.27
C GLU A 240 -27.44 1.93 19.04
N GLU A 241 -28.39 1.01 19.22
CA GLU A 241 -29.04 0.28 18.12
C GLU A 241 -29.94 1.22 17.28
N ALA A 242 -30.71 2.09 17.90
CA ALA A 242 -31.56 3.08 17.22
C ALA A 242 -30.71 4.08 16.42
N LEU A 243 -29.59 4.54 16.98
CA LEU A 243 -28.65 5.41 16.29
C LEU A 243 -27.99 4.71 15.08
N ALA A 244 -27.66 3.42 15.20
CA ALA A 244 -27.11 2.63 14.11
C ALA A 244 -28.14 2.44 12.97
N VAL A 245 -29.41 2.21 13.31
CA VAL A 245 -30.52 2.13 12.33
C VAL A 245 -30.70 3.48 11.61
N TYR A 246 -30.71 4.59 12.35
CA TYR A 246 -30.81 5.93 11.78
C TYR A 246 -29.69 6.19 10.77
N ARG A 247 -28.43 5.94 11.13
CA ARG A 247 -27.25 6.13 10.26
C ARG A 247 -27.35 5.28 9.00
N LYS A 248 -27.85 4.06 9.12
CA LYS A 248 -28.05 3.14 8.00
C LYS A 248 -29.14 3.66 7.05
N GLU A 249 -30.32 3.99 7.55
CA GLU A 249 -31.44 4.48 6.74
C GLU A 249 -31.10 5.77 6.00
N ARG A 250 -30.40 6.70 6.67
CA ARG A 250 -29.90 7.94 6.06
C ARG A 250 -29.01 7.64 4.84
N SER A 251 -28.05 6.73 4.99
CA SER A 251 -27.14 6.37 3.89
C SER A 251 -27.89 5.67 2.75
N LEU A 252 -28.83 4.77 3.08
CA LEU A 252 -29.65 4.06 2.09
C LEU A 252 -30.57 4.99 1.28
N CYS A 253 -31.05 6.08 1.87
CA CYS A 253 -31.88 7.05 1.16
C CYS A 253 -31.12 7.68 -0.02
N PHE A 254 -29.88 8.13 0.18
CA PHE A 254 -29.06 8.69 -0.88
C PHE A 254 -28.70 7.64 -1.95
N GLN A 255 -28.43 6.40 -1.54
CA GLN A 255 -28.16 5.33 -2.46
C GLN A 255 -29.36 5.00 -3.36
N LYS A 256 -30.55 4.79 -2.77
CA LYS A 256 -31.80 4.54 -3.53
C LYS A 256 -32.13 5.67 -4.49
N ARG A 257 -31.92 6.92 -4.07
CA ARG A 257 -32.13 8.08 -4.93
C ARG A 257 -31.16 8.09 -6.11
N ALA A 258 -29.89 7.79 -5.88
CA ALA A 258 -28.87 7.69 -6.93
C ALA A 258 -29.20 6.57 -7.95
N GLU A 259 -29.63 5.40 -7.48
CA GLU A 259 -30.07 4.28 -8.33
C GLU A 259 -31.23 4.72 -9.24
N THR A 260 -32.25 5.38 -8.65
CA THR A 260 -33.45 5.87 -9.38
C THR A 260 -33.05 6.90 -10.45
N LEU A 261 -32.21 7.88 -10.10
CA LEU A 261 -31.74 8.90 -11.04
C LEU A 261 -30.92 8.28 -12.17
N THR A 262 -30.00 7.40 -11.83
CA THR A 262 -29.14 6.71 -12.83
C THR A 262 -29.96 5.88 -13.80
N ALA A 263 -30.93 5.12 -13.31
CA ALA A 263 -31.84 4.34 -14.16
C ALA A 263 -32.66 5.24 -15.11
N ALA A 264 -33.01 6.46 -14.68
CA ALA A 264 -33.79 7.39 -15.50
C ALA A 264 -32.98 8.07 -16.61
N VAL A 265 -31.64 8.28 -16.43
CA VAL A 265 -30.80 9.09 -17.32
C VAL A 265 -29.73 8.32 -18.09
N CYS A 266 -29.31 7.14 -17.60
CA CYS A 266 -28.29 6.32 -18.26
C CYS A 266 -28.92 5.34 -19.25
N LYS A 267 -28.38 5.35 -20.49
CA LYS A 267 -28.65 4.32 -21.49
C LYS A 267 -27.35 3.59 -21.79
N LYS A 268 -27.36 2.27 -21.66
CA LYS A 268 -26.21 1.42 -21.99
C LYS A 268 -26.49 0.72 -23.32
N ASN A 269 -25.69 1.00 -24.33
CA ASN A 269 -25.75 0.30 -25.60
C ASN A 269 -25.03 -1.05 -25.47
N GLU A 270 -25.78 -2.15 -25.50
CA GLU A 270 -25.26 -3.52 -25.37
C GLU A 270 -24.38 -3.99 -26.54
N GLY A 271 -24.22 -3.20 -27.59
CA GLY A 271 -23.58 -3.60 -28.84
C GLY A 271 -22.04 -3.54 -28.90
N LYS A 272 -21.36 -2.90 -27.97
CA LYS A 272 -19.88 -2.94 -27.88
C LYS A 272 -19.52 -3.82 -26.71
N GLY A 273 -19.07 -5.04 -27.00
CA GLY A 273 -18.59 -5.98 -26.01
C GLY A 273 -17.56 -5.32 -25.10
N ASP A 274 -17.92 -5.09 -23.85
CA ASP A 274 -17.02 -4.52 -22.85
C ASP A 274 -15.94 -5.55 -22.55
N THR A 275 -14.79 -5.41 -23.23
CA THR A 275 -13.63 -6.30 -23.04
C THR A 275 -13.20 -6.32 -21.58
N THR A 276 -13.39 -5.21 -20.84
CA THR A 276 -13.12 -5.12 -19.40
C THR A 276 -14.07 -6.04 -18.63
N ALA A 277 -15.36 -6.05 -18.95
CA ALA A 277 -16.33 -6.93 -18.28
C ALA A 277 -16.06 -8.41 -18.55
N GLN A 278 -15.63 -8.75 -19.77
CA GLN A 278 -15.26 -10.14 -20.11
C GLN A 278 -14.00 -10.58 -19.36
N MET A 279 -12.97 -9.74 -19.33
CA MET A 279 -11.75 -9.97 -18.55
C MET A 279 -12.05 -10.07 -17.06
N ASP A 280 -12.92 -9.20 -16.53
CA ASP A 280 -13.33 -9.24 -15.13
C ASP A 280 -14.05 -10.53 -14.77
N LYS A 281 -14.92 -11.07 -15.64
CA LYS A 281 -15.55 -12.39 -15.43
C LYS A 281 -14.50 -13.50 -15.29
N LEU A 282 -13.38 -13.42 -16.04
CA LEU A 282 -12.30 -14.40 -15.98
C LEU A 282 -11.49 -14.26 -14.69
N PHE A 283 -11.07 -13.02 -14.35
CA PHE A 283 -10.19 -12.74 -13.21
C PHE A 283 -10.91 -12.73 -11.86
N LEU A 284 -12.19 -12.34 -11.78
CA LEU A 284 -12.92 -12.26 -10.51
C LEU A 284 -13.59 -13.57 -10.11
N ARG A 285 -13.77 -14.51 -11.02
CA ARG A 285 -14.36 -15.82 -10.71
C ARG A 285 -13.33 -16.65 -9.94
N LYS A 286 -13.63 -17.08 -8.70
CA LYS A 286 -12.70 -17.83 -7.83
C LYS A 286 -12.06 -19.06 -8.50
N ARG A 287 -12.83 -19.82 -9.30
CA ARG A 287 -12.34 -21.05 -9.97
C ARG A 287 -11.33 -20.80 -11.08
N THR A 288 -11.39 -19.67 -11.77
CA THR A 288 -10.49 -19.31 -12.88
C THR A 288 -9.48 -18.24 -12.48
N GLY A 289 -9.90 -17.27 -11.67
CA GLY A 289 -9.06 -16.13 -11.28
C GLY A 289 -7.90 -16.53 -10.37
N VAL A 290 -8.13 -17.39 -9.37
CA VAL A 290 -7.04 -17.81 -8.46
C VAL A 290 -5.94 -18.61 -9.18
N PRO A 291 -6.25 -19.65 -9.98
CA PRO A 291 -5.22 -20.34 -10.76
C PRO A 291 -4.49 -19.43 -11.75
N LEU A 292 -5.21 -18.53 -12.43
CA LEU A 292 -4.61 -17.60 -13.38
C LEU A 292 -3.69 -16.59 -12.69
N MET A 293 -4.06 -16.10 -11.51
CA MET A 293 -3.26 -15.25 -10.67
C MET A 293 -1.96 -15.96 -10.23
N LEU A 294 -2.06 -17.20 -9.75
CA LEU A 294 -0.90 -18.00 -9.36
C LEU A 294 0.04 -18.27 -10.54
N LEU A 295 -0.53 -18.58 -11.71
CA LEU A 295 0.24 -18.77 -12.95
C LEU A 295 0.99 -17.48 -13.34
N LEU A 296 0.29 -16.33 -13.29
CA LEU A 296 0.89 -15.04 -13.62
C LEU A 296 2.04 -14.70 -12.66
N LEU A 297 1.83 -14.90 -11.36
CA LEU A 297 2.86 -14.67 -10.34
C LEU A 297 4.05 -15.60 -10.53
N ALA A 298 3.80 -16.89 -10.78
CA ALA A 298 4.85 -17.87 -11.09
C ALA A 298 5.64 -17.50 -12.35
N LEU A 299 4.97 -17.00 -13.38
CA LEU A 299 5.61 -16.51 -14.60
C LEU A 299 6.55 -15.33 -14.32
N VAL A 300 6.09 -14.33 -13.53
CA VAL A 300 6.93 -13.17 -13.13
C VAL A 300 8.17 -13.64 -12.38
N PHE A 301 8.01 -14.55 -11.42
CA PHE A 301 9.15 -15.09 -10.67
C PHE A 301 10.08 -15.89 -11.54
N TRP A 302 9.55 -16.71 -12.45
CA TRP A 302 10.35 -17.50 -13.36
C TRP A 302 11.19 -16.61 -14.30
N ILE A 303 10.57 -15.59 -14.91
CA ILE A 303 11.28 -14.63 -15.77
C ILE A 303 12.35 -13.88 -14.96
N THR A 304 12.03 -13.48 -13.73
CA THR A 304 12.99 -12.80 -12.86
C THR A 304 14.17 -13.69 -12.51
N ALA A 305 13.92 -14.92 -12.08
CA ALA A 305 14.96 -15.85 -11.65
C ALA A 305 15.87 -16.27 -12.82
N VAL A 306 15.29 -16.67 -13.96
CA VAL A 306 16.05 -17.11 -15.13
C VAL A 306 16.70 -15.93 -15.84
N GLY A 307 15.96 -14.85 -16.02
CA GLY A 307 16.42 -13.65 -16.73
C GLY A 307 17.53 -12.88 -16.01
N ALA A 308 17.61 -12.99 -14.67
CA ALA A 308 18.64 -12.33 -13.89
C ALA A 308 20.00 -13.05 -13.92
N ASN A 309 20.05 -14.37 -14.19
CA ASN A 309 21.27 -15.15 -14.08
C ASN A 309 22.40 -14.64 -15.00
N VAL A 310 22.12 -14.44 -16.27
CA VAL A 310 23.13 -13.97 -17.23
C VAL A 310 23.65 -12.56 -16.88
N PRO A 311 22.77 -11.55 -16.66
CA PRO A 311 23.22 -10.22 -16.24
C PRO A 311 24.00 -10.23 -14.92
N SER A 312 23.63 -11.08 -13.95
CA SER A 312 24.35 -11.20 -12.68
C SER A 312 25.77 -11.71 -12.86
N GLN A 313 25.96 -12.77 -13.69
CA GLN A 313 27.28 -13.30 -14.01
C GLN A 313 28.14 -12.30 -14.80
N MET A 314 27.53 -11.59 -15.76
CA MET A 314 28.22 -10.54 -16.51
C MET A 314 28.70 -9.42 -15.56
N LEU A 315 27.83 -8.97 -14.67
CA LEU A 315 28.15 -7.92 -13.72
C LEU A 315 29.26 -8.37 -12.75
N MET A 316 29.19 -9.60 -12.25
CA MET A 316 30.23 -10.18 -11.41
C MET A 316 31.58 -10.27 -12.15
N SER A 317 31.60 -10.66 -13.42
CA SER A 317 32.83 -10.70 -14.23
C SER A 317 33.45 -9.29 -14.44
N VAL A 318 32.58 -8.27 -14.59
CA VAL A 318 33.02 -6.86 -14.65
C VAL A 318 33.65 -6.44 -13.34
N PHE A 319 33.01 -6.72 -12.21
CA PHE A 319 33.56 -6.41 -10.89
C PHE A 319 34.87 -7.17 -10.60
N THR A 320 35.00 -8.42 -11.02
CA THR A 320 36.24 -9.19 -10.87
C THR A 320 37.39 -8.52 -11.62
N LYS A 321 37.18 -8.10 -12.88
CA LYS A 321 38.17 -7.35 -13.67
C LYS A 321 38.51 -6.01 -13.04
N LEU A 322 37.49 -5.26 -12.60
CA LEU A 322 37.67 -3.97 -11.92
C LEU A 322 38.46 -4.17 -10.61
N GLY A 323 38.15 -5.23 -9.85
CA GLY A 323 38.88 -5.60 -8.64
C GLY A 323 40.35 -5.87 -8.87
N ALA A 324 40.71 -6.60 -9.94
CA ALA A 324 42.08 -6.84 -10.33
C ALA A 324 42.83 -5.53 -10.64
N THR A 325 42.18 -4.60 -11.35
CA THR A 325 42.75 -3.28 -11.66
C THR A 325 42.90 -2.40 -10.40
N CYS A 326 41.88 -2.41 -9.51
CA CYS A 326 41.99 -1.67 -8.24
C CYS A 326 43.09 -2.26 -7.32
N ARG A 327 43.27 -3.59 -7.33
CA ARG A 327 44.31 -4.26 -6.54
C ARG A 327 45.69 -3.88 -7.03
N SER A 328 45.93 -3.84 -8.33
CA SER A 328 47.20 -3.39 -8.90
C SER A 328 47.49 -1.91 -8.59
N ALA A 329 46.46 -1.05 -8.54
CA ALA A 329 46.62 0.36 -8.13
C ALA A 329 46.94 0.53 -6.63
N LEU A 330 46.60 -0.46 -5.79
CA LEU A 330 46.83 -0.45 -4.34
C LEU A 330 48.11 -1.19 -3.92
N GLU A 331 48.88 -1.75 -4.86
CA GLU A 331 50.15 -2.49 -4.58
C GLU A 331 51.16 -1.70 -3.74
N SER A 332 51.16 -0.35 -3.82
CA SER A 332 52.00 0.52 -3.01
C SER A 332 51.47 0.80 -1.60
N SER A 333 50.24 0.33 -1.30
CA SER A 333 49.57 0.55 -0.02
C SER A 333 49.95 -0.52 1.02
N PRO A 334 49.80 -0.26 2.34
CA PRO A 334 49.99 -1.30 3.35
C PRO A 334 49.08 -2.51 3.10
N VAL A 335 49.59 -3.72 3.21
CA VAL A 335 48.90 -4.98 2.93
C VAL A 335 47.57 -5.12 3.68
N TRP A 336 47.50 -4.62 4.91
CA TRP A 336 46.25 -4.66 5.68
C TRP A 336 45.17 -3.76 5.09
N LEU A 337 45.54 -2.61 4.52
CA LEU A 337 44.61 -1.64 3.92
C LEU A 337 44.11 -2.15 2.57
N GLU A 338 45.02 -2.69 1.74
CA GLU A 338 44.65 -3.34 0.48
C GLU A 338 43.62 -4.46 0.74
N SER A 339 43.93 -5.37 1.68
CA SER A 339 43.05 -6.47 2.00
C SER A 339 41.73 -6.04 2.62
N LEU A 340 41.71 -5.02 3.50
CA LEU A 340 40.43 -4.49 4.02
C LEU A 340 39.56 -3.91 2.92
N LEU A 341 40.14 -3.13 2.02
CA LEU A 341 39.39 -2.49 0.94
C LEU A 341 38.94 -3.49 -0.14
N MET A 342 39.81 -4.42 -0.51
CA MET A 342 39.53 -5.34 -1.62
C MET A 342 38.77 -6.60 -1.17
N ASP A 343 39.26 -7.30 -0.13
CA ASP A 343 38.66 -8.56 0.32
C ASP A 343 37.47 -8.32 1.27
N GLY A 344 37.50 -7.25 2.06
CA GLY A 344 36.40 -6.86 2.95
C GLY A 344 35.29 -6.10 2.23
N VAL A 345 35.59 -4.87 1.83
CA VAL A 345 34.56 -3.92 1.36
C VAL A 345 34.18 -4.19 -0.10
N PHE A 346 35.15 -4.16 -1.02
CA PHE A 346 34.89 -4.23 -2.46
C PHE A 346 34.25 -5.56 -2.86
N LEU A 347 34.75 -6.68 -2.37
CA LEU A 347 34.23 -8.02 -2.68
C LEU A 347 32.76 -8.15 -2.20
N THR A 348 32.48 -7.72 -0.96
CA THR A 348 31.12 -7.77 -0.39
C THR A 348 30.14 -6.88 -1.16
N VAL A 349 30.54 -5.66 -1.49
CA VAL A 349 29.71 -4.74 -2.29
C VAL A 349 29.49 -5.29 -3.70
N SER A 350 30.55 -5.77 -4.35
CA SER A 350 30.46 -6.37 -5.70
C SER A 350 29.50 -7.55 -5.75
N TRP A 351 29.55 -8.42 -4.73
CA TRP A 351 28.64 -9.55 -4.59
C TRP A 351 27.18 -9.07 -4.45
N VAL A 352 26.92 -8.18 -3.49
CA VAL A 352 25.56 -7.66 -3.22
C VAL A 352 24.98 -6.98 -4.47
N VAL A 353 25.78 -6.15 -5.15
CA VAL A 353 25.33 -5.47 -6.38
C VAL A 353 25.05 -6.46 -7.50
N SER A 354 25.95 -7.43 -7.74
CA SER A 354 25.80 -8.40 -8.82
C SER A 354 24.59 -9.31 -8.65
N VAL A 355 24.26 -9.69 -7.41
CA VAL A 355 23.15 -10.59 -7.12
C VAL A 355 21.81 -9.83 -6.98
N MET A 356 21.81 -8.58 -6.46
CA MET A 356 20.57 -7.84 -6.24
C MET A 356 20.09 -7.04 -7.44
N LEU A 357 21.01 -6.36 -8.17
CA LEU A 357 20.61 -5.41 -9.21
C LEU A 357 19.83 -6.02 -10.35
N PRO A 358 20.28 -7.15 -11.01
CA PRO A 358 19.58 -7.70 -12.15
C PRO A 358 18.17 -8.23 -11.85
N PRO A 359 17.94 -9.03 -10.77
CA PRO A 359 16.58 -9.44 -10.42
C PRO A 359 15.66 -8.27 -10.13
N MET A 360 16.14 -7.22 -9.43
CA MET A 360 15.34 -6.04 -9.14
C MET A 360 15.00 -5.24 -10.40
N ALA A 361 15.95 -5.13 -11.33
CA ALA A 361 15.78 -4.44 -12.60
C ALA A 361 14.76 -5.14 -13.52
N ILE A 362 14.52 -6.44 -13.35
CA ILE A 362 13.50 -7.20 -14.06
C ILE A 362 12.16 -7.18 -13.29
N PHE A 363 12.19 -7.48 -12.01
CA PHE A 363 11.00 -7.64 -11.18
C PHE A 363 10.18 -6.35 -11.05
N PHE A 364 10.81 -5.22 -10.72
CA PHE A 364 10.06 -3.99 -10.49
C PHE A 364 9.33 -3.45 -11.73
N PRO A 365 9.94 -3.41 -12.93
CA PRO A 365 9.22 -3.04 -14.14
C PRO A 365 8.06 -3.99 -14.45
N MET A 366 8.27 -5.32 -14.34
CA MET A 366 7.20 -6.30 -14.57
C MET A 366 6.03 -6.10 -13.60
N PHE A 367 6.33 -5.93 -12.31
CA PHE A 367 5.31 -5.70 -11.30
C PHE A 367 4.55 -4.40 -11.53
N THR A 368 5.25 -3.31 -11.90
CA THR A 368 4.63 -2.02 -12.22
C THR A 368 3.78 -2.11 -13.50
N LEU A 369 4.19 -2.90 -14.48
CA LEU A 369 3.36 -3.19 -15.67
C LEU A 369 2.04 -3.88 -15.30
N LEU A 370 2.08 -4.86 -14.39
CA LEU A 370 0.87 -5.53 -13.88
C LEU A 370 -0.03 -4.57 -13.09
N GLU A 371 0.56 -3.63 -12.36
CA GLU A 371 -0.14 -2.57 -11.64
C GLU A 371 -0.86 -1.64 -12.63
N ASP A 372 -0.15 -1.10 -13.62
CA ASP A 372 -0.69 -0.19 -14.63
C ASP A 372 -1.76 -0.85 -15.52
N CYS A 373 -1.63 -2.14 -15.83
CA CYS A 373 -2.65 -2.90 -16.53
C CYS A 373 -3.95 -3.10 -15.72
N GLY A 374 -3.92 -2.84 -14.39
CA GLY A 374 -5.05 -3.03 -13.49
C GLY A 374 -5.24 -4.49 -13.04
N LEU A 375 -4.25 -5.36 -13.22
CA LEU A 375 -4.33 -6.77 -12.76
C LEU A 375 -4.15 -6.89 -11.26
N LEU A 376 -3.25 -6.10 -10.64
CA LEU A 376 -2.99 -6.17 -9.21
C LEU A 376 -4.22 -5.89 -8.32
N PRO A 377 -5.08 -4.89 -8.59
CA PRO A 377 -6.31 -4.69 -7.83
C PRO A 377 -7.23 -5.91 -7.84
N ARG A 378 -7.28 -6.69 -8.95
CA ARG A 378 -8.09 -7.91 -9.04
C ARG A 378 -7.52 -9.04 -8.19
N ILE A 379 -6.19 -9.12 -8.10
CA ILE A 379 -5.50 -10.04 -7.18
C ILE A 379 -5.86 -9.69 -5.73
N ALA A 380 -5.78 -8.42 -5.36
CA ALA A 380 -6.16 -7.95 -4.03
C ALA A 380 -7.62 -8.28 -3.70
N PHE A 381 -8.53 -8.10 -4.65
CA PHE A 381 -9.95 -8.43 -4.49
C PHE A 381 -10.18 -9.93 -4.21
N GLN A 382 -9.48 -10.81 -4.93
CA GLN A 382 -9.61 -12.26 -4.72
C GLN A 382 -9.16 -12.71 -3.33
N LEU A 383 -8.13 -12.06 -2.80
CA LEU A 383 -7.51 -12.41 -1.52
C LEU A 383 -8.12 -11.63 -0.33
N ASP A 384 -8.91 -10.57 -0.59
CA ASP A 384 -9.49 -9.72 0.46
C ASP A 384 -10.23 -10.51 1.54
N GLY A 385 -11.07 -11.47 1.15
CA GLY A 385 -11.82 -12.30 2.09
C GLY A 385 -10.93 -13.12 3.02
N LEU A 386 -9.72 -13.53 2.59
CA LEU A 386 -8.75 -14.26 3.39
C LEU A 386 -8.06 -13.34 4.40
N PHE A 387 -7.61 -12.17 3.95
CA PHE A 387 -6.94 -11.18 4.80
C PHE A 387 -7.88 -10.55 5.82
N ARG A 388 -9.13 -10.27 5.46
CA ARG A 388 -10.14 -9.75 6.41
C ARG A 388 -10.41 -10.72 7.56
N ARG A 389 -10.43 -12.03 7.32
CA ARG A 389 -10.55 -13.04 8.39
C ARG A 389 -9.35 -13.01 9.35
N ALA A 390 -8.18 -12.65 8.85
CA ALA A 390 -6.98 -12.43 9.66
C ALA A 390 -6.91 -11.04 10.33
N GLY A 391 -7.97 -10.22 10.24
CA GLY A 391 -8.01 -8.86 10.80
C GLY A 391 -7.11 -7.85 10.08
N ALA A 392 -6.75 -8.16 8.83
CA ALA A 392 -5.89 -7.36 7.97
C ALA A 392 -6.67 -6.86 6.73
N HIS A 393 -6.06 -5.94 5.97
CA HIS A 393 -6.67 -5.31 4.81
C HIS A 393 -6.36 -6.08 3.53
N GLY A 394 -7.32 -6.18 2.58
CA GLY A 394 -7.11 -6.88 1.30
C GLY A 394 -5.96 -6.32 0.45
N LYS A 395 -5.67 -5.01 0.51
CA LYS A 395 -4.49 -4.39 -0.12
C LYS A 395 -3.16 -4.99 0.38
N GLN A 396 -3.14 -5.65 1.56
CA GLN A 396 -1.95 -6.33 2.07
C GLN A 396 -1.47 -7.46 1.13
N ALA A 397 -2.36 -8.07 0.37
CA ALA A 397 -1.98 -9.03 -0.66
C ALA A 397 -1.01 -8.44 -1.69
N LEU A 398 -1.21 -7.17 -2.08
CA LEU A 398 -0.32 -6.47 -3.02
C LEU A 398 1.05 -6.21 -2.40
N THR A 399 1.07 -5.78 -1.14
CA THR A 399 2.35 -5.52 -0.44
C THR A 399 3.15 -6.79 -0.24
N LEU A 400 2.48 -7.93 0.01
CA LEU A 400 3.09 -9.25 0.08
C LEU A 400 3.69 -9.67 -1.27
N CYS A 401 2.95 -9.50 -2.38
CA CYS A 401 3.47 -9.80 -3.71
C CYS A 401 4.74 -9.00 -4.01
N MET A 402 4.80 -7.72 -3.61
CA MET A 402 6.02 -6.91 -3.71
C MET A 402 7.11 -7.40 -2.75
N GLY A 403 6.74 -7.90 -1.57
CA GLY A 403 7.64 -8.47 -0.57
C GLY A 403 8.43 -9.68 -1.09
N PHE A 404 7.82 -10.53 -1.92
CA PHE A 404 8.53 -11.64 -2.60
C PHE A 404 9.68 -11.15 -3.49
N GLY A 405 9.57 -9.97 -4.10
CA GLY A 405 10.69 -9.36 -4.81
C GLY A 405 11.70 -8.75 -3.84
N CYS A 406 11.24 -7.85 -2.97
CA CYS A 406 12.06 -7.17 -1.97
C CYS A 406 11.20 -6.70 -0.79
N ASN A 407 11.54 -7.13 0.43
CA ASN A 407 10.79 -6.75 1.62
C ASN A 407 10.77 -5.23 1.87
N ALA A 408 11.86 -4.52 1.57
CA ALA A 408 11.89 -3.06 1.67
C ALA A 408 10.89 -2.38 0.72
N ALA A 409 10.72 -2.93 -0.50
CA ALA A 409 9.72 -2.46 -1.45
C ALA A 409 8.30 -2.79 -0.99
N GLY A 410 8.08 -4.01 -0.43
CA GLY A 410 6.81 -4.40 0.18
C GLY A 410 6.40 -3.47 1.31
N VAL A 411 7.34 -3.10 2.20
CA VAL A 411 7.11 -2.13 3.29
C VAL A 411 6.74 -0.75 2.74
N THR A 412 7.45 -0.25 1.73
CA THR A 412 7.11 1.04 1.10
C THR A 412 5.73 0.99 0.43
N ALA A 413 5.36 -0.14 -0.18
CA ALA A 413 4.06 -0.33 -0.80
C ALA A 413 2.90 -0.31 0.22
N CYS A 414 3.16 -0.55 1.51
CA CYS A 414 2.13 -0.47 2.56
C CYS A 414 1.48 0.92 2.67
N ARG A 415 2.06 1.95 2.05
CA ARG A 415 1.45 3.29 1.93
C ARG A 415 0.09 3.29 1.23
N ILE A 416 -0.19 2.28 0.38
CA ILE A 416 -1.51 2.12 -0.27
C ILE A 416 -2.64 1.76 0.72
N ILE A 417 -2.29 1.36 1.94
CA ILE A 417 -3.25 1.02 3.00
C ILE A 417 -3.56 2.28 3.78
N ASP A 418 -4.81 2.71 3.73
CA ASP A 418 -5.26 3.99 4.28
C ASP A 418 -5.26 4.00 5.82
N SER A 419 -5.71 2.90 6.44
CA SER A 419 -5.75 2.73 7.89
C SER A 419 -4.34 2.62 8.49
N PRO A 420 -3.91 3.53 9.39
CA PRO A 420 -2.58 3.47 10.03
C PRO A 420 -2.35 2.17 10.80
N ARG A 421 -3.39 1.63 11.45
CA ARG A 421 -3.35 0.36 12.18
C ARG A 421 -3.07 -0.82 11.24
N GLU A 422 -3.82 -0.93 10.15
CA GLU A 422 -3.69 -2.03 9.19
C GLU A 422 -2.41 -1.92 8.39
N ARG A 423 -1.98 -0.67 8.09
CA ARG A 423 -0.67 -0.39 7.49
C ARG A 423 0.46 -0.90 8.37
N LEU A 424 0.37 -0.68 9.68
CA LEU A 424 1.38 -1.16 10.64
C LEU A 424 1.40 -2.69 10.73
N ILE A 425 0.22 -3.36 10.76
CA ILE A 425 0.13 -4.82 10.68
C ILE A 425 0.82 -5.33 9.41
N ALA A 426 0.53 -4.73 8.26
CA ALA A 426 1.12 -5.10 6.98
C ALA A 426 2.65 -4.92 6.98
N ILE A 427 3.18 -3.82 7.54
CA ILE A 427 4.61 -3.58 7.67
C ILE A 427 5.29 -4.66 8.53
N LEU A 428 4.74 -4.97 9.70
CA LEU A 428 5.32 -5.94 10.62
C LEU A 428 5.29 -7.37 10.07
N THR A 429 4.25 -7.72 9.31
CA THR A 429 4.06 -9.08 8.79
C THR A 429 4.67 -9.31 7.41
N ASN A 430 5.09 -8.25 6.70
CA ASN A 430 5.74 -8.37 5.40
C ASN A 430 7.08 -9.16 5.46
N ASN A 431 7.72 -9.21 6.63
CA ASN A 431 8.99 -9.90 6.82
C ASN A 431 8.92 -11.43 6.81
N PHE A 432 7.71 -12.02 6.95
CA PHE A 432 7.50 -13.46 6.86
C PHE A 432 7.48 -13.98 5.41
N VAL A 433 7.47 -13.07 4.45
CA VAL A 433 7.54 -13.42 3.03
C VAL A 433 9.01 -13.51 2.59
N PRO A 434 9.45 -14.63 1.98
CA PRO A 434 10.81 -14.75 1.49
C PRO A 434 11.04 -13.78 0.32
N CYS A 435 11.99 -12.88 0.47
CA CYS A 435 12.41 -12.00 -0.63
C CYS A 435 13.37 -12.73 -1.58
N ASN A 436 13.64 -12.10 -2.72
CA ASN A 436 14.56 -12.66 -3.73
C ASN A 436 15.91 -13.07 -3.15
N GLY A 437 16.44 -12.36 -2.16
CA GLY A 437 17.72 -12.69 -1.53
C GLY A 437 17.72 -13.94 -0.64
N ARG A 438 16.53 -14.41 -0.21
CA ARG A 438 16.39 -15.66 0.55
C ARG A 438 16.21 -16.87 -0.35
N PHE A 439 15.69 -16.69 -1.57
CA PHE A 439 15.42 -17.80 -2.49
C PHE A 439 16.65 -18.63 -2.89
N PRO A 440 17.84 -18.06 -3.19
CA PRO A 440 19.00 -18.86 -3.55
C PRO A 440 19.37 -19.89 -2.49
N THR A 441 19.39 -19.49 -1.21
CA THR A 441 19.68 -20.40 -0.09
C THR A 441 18.59 -21.46 0.06
N ILE A 442 17.32 -21.07 0.00
CA ILE A 442 16.18 -21.99 0.12
C ILE A 442 16.17 -22.99 -1.03
N LEU A 443 16.35 -22.55 -2.26
CA LEU A 443 16.37 -23.42 -3.46
C LEU A 443 17.54 -24.39 -3.44
N LEU A 444 18.72 -23.94 -3.01
CA LEU A 444 19.89 -24.82 -2.86
C LEU A 444 19.62 -25.93 -1.84
N LEU A 445 19.11 -25.57 -0.66
CA LEU A 445 18.82 -26.55 0.39
C LEU A 445 17.73 -27.54 -0.03
N ILE A 446 16.70 -27.09 -0.73
CA ILE A 446 15.68 -27.96 -1.31
C ILE A 446 16.30 -28.90 -2.34
N ALA A 447 17.12 -28.39 -3.25
CA ALA A 447 17.72 -29.17 -4.31
C ALA A 447 18.68 -30.25 -3.79
N VAL A 448 19.48 -29.93 -2.79
CA VAL A 448 20.50 -30.82 -2.22
C VAL A 448 19.90 -31.85 -1.27
N PHE A 449 19.02 -31.44 -0.35
CA PHE A 449 18.60 -32.30 0.76
C PHE A 449 17.16 -32.82 0.65
N LEU A 450 16.25 -32.14 -0.03
CA LEU A 450 14.83 -32.50 -0.04
C LEU A 450 14.36 -33.14 -1.35
N SER A 451 15.02 -32.87 -2.47
CA SER A 451 14.54 -33.37 -3.78
C SER A 451 15.22 -34.63 -4.31
N VAL A 452 16.32 -35.06 -3.71
CA VAL A 452 17.10 -36.26 -4.01
C VAL A 452 16.79 -36.90 -5.39
N GLY A 453 17.23 -36.25 -6.47
CA GLY A 453 17.11 -36.79 -7.85
C GLY A 453 15.72 -36.72 -8.49
N LYS A 454 14.69 -36.11 -7.83
CA LYS A 454 13.34 -35.99 -8.38
C LYS A 454 12.94 -34.51 -8.54
N PRO A 455 13.03 -33.89 -9.72
CA PRO A 455 12.79 -32.47 -9.95
C PRO A 455 11.39 -31.97 -9.51
N TRP A 456 10.35 -32.81 -9.60
CA TRP A 456 9.01 -32.47 -9.18
C TRP A 456 8.91 -32.27 -7.64
N MET A 457 9.75 -32.93 -6.83
CA MET A 457 9.81 -32.75 -5.39
C MET A 457 10.33 -31.36 -5.01
N SER A 458 11.27 -30.80 -5.78
CA SER A 458 11.74 -29.41 -5.60
C SER A 458 10.59 -28.41 -5.77
N GLY A 459 9.76 -28.60 -6.79
CA GLY A 459 8.58 -27.76 -7.04
C GLY A 459 7.56 -27.86 -5.90
N LEU A 460 7.29 -29.09 -5.41
CA LEU A 460 6.38 -29.31 -4.30
C LEU A 460 6.91 -28.69 -3.00
N ALA A 461 8.19 -28.89 -2.70
CA ALA A 461 8.82 -28.31 -1.51
C ALA A 461 8.79 -26.77 -1.54
N LEU A 462 9.10 -26.16 -2.69
CA LEU A 462 9.00 -24.71 -2.86
C LEU A 462 7.57 -24.21 -2.68
N PHE A 463 6.58 -24.92 -3.24
CA PHE A 463 5.17 -24.58 -3.05
C PHE A 463 4.75 -24.61 -1.58
N LEU A 464 5.20 -25.63 -0.84
CA LEU A 464 4.95 -25.74 0.62
C LEU A 464 5.62 -24.60 1.40
N VAL A 465 6.86 -24.23 1.05
CA VAL A 465 7.59 -23.12 1.67
C VAL A 465 6.85 -21.78 1.45
N ILE A 466 6.40 -21.53 0.23
CA ILE A 466 5.62 -20.32 -0.08
C ILE A 466 4.27 -20.35 0.67
N GLY A 467 3.57 -21.47 0.66
CA GLY A 467 2.32 -21.65 1.40
C GLY A 467 2.48 -21.42 2.90
N LEU A 468 3.56 -21.94 3.49
CA LEU A 468 3.90 -21.72 4.89
C LEU A 468 4.16 -20.24 5.18
N SER A 469 4.90 -19.54 4.33
CA SER A 469 5.20 -18.11 4.52
C SER A 469 3.94 -17.25 4.50
N VAL A 470 3.01 -17.50 3.57
CA VAL A 470 1.71 -16.82 3.51
C VAL A 470 0.86 -17.19 4.74
N GLY A 471 0.84 -18.47 5.13
CA GLY A 471 0.16 -18.93 6.34
C GLY A 471 0.67 -18.24 7.61
N MET A 472 1.99 -18.12 7.77
CA MET A 472 2.62 -17.41 8.89
C MET A 472 2.25 -15.93 8.90
N THR A 473 2.26 -15.28 7.73
CA THR A 473 1.83 -13.88 7.61
C THR A 473 0.40 -13.69 8.09
N LEU A 474 -0.53 -14.55 7.67
CA LEU A 474 -1.94 -14.48 8.09
C LEU A 474 -2.10 -14.77 9.57
N LEU A 475 -1.39 -15.78 10.11
CA LEU A 475 -1.42 -16.15 11.51
C LEU A 475 -0.93 -15.01 12.39
N VAL A 476 0.20 -14.42 12.06
CA VAL A 476 0.78 -13.29 12.81
C VAL A 476 -0.11 -12.05 12.70
N SER A 477 -0.68 -11.76 11.51
CA SER A 477 -1.66 -10.68 11.34
C SER A 477 -2.87 -10.88 12.25
N PHE A 478 -3.40 -12.10 12.32
CA PHE A 478 -4.52 -12.45 13.18
C PHE A 478 -4.20 -12.21 14.68
N PHE A 479 -3.03 -12.65 15.15
CA PHE A 479 -2.62 -12.42 16.53
C PHE A 479 -2.38 -10.94 16.83
N LEU A 480 -1.68 -10.22 15.96
CA LEU A 480 -1.42 -8.78 16.13
C LEU A 480 -2.73 -7.97 16.17
N SER A 481 -3.70 -8.31 15.33
CA SER A 481 -4.97 -7.61 15.25
C SER A 481 -5.85 -7.80 16.51
N ARG A 482 -5.67 -8.90 17.24
CA ARG A 482 -6.42 -9.21 18.46
C ARG A 482 -5.72 -8.85 19.75
N THR A 483 -4.40 -8.72 19.74
CA THR A 483 -3.60 -8.48 20.96
C THR A 483 -3.10 -7.04 21.06
N VAL A 484 -2.13 -6.67 20.24
CA VAL A 484 -1.39 -5.39 20.32
C VAL A 484 -2.10 -4.29 19.55
N LEU A 485 -2.64 -4.58 18.36
CA LEU A 485 -3.25 -3.63 17.46
C LEU A 485 -4.76 -3.89 17.33
N LYS A 486 -5.46 -3.83 18.48
CA LYS A 486 -6.91 -4.03 18.54
C LYS A 486 -7.66 -2.93 17.77
N GLY A 487 -8.80 -3.27 17.18
CA GLY A 487 -9.68 -2.33 16.48
C GLY A 487 -10.51 -3.03 15.40
N MET A 488 -11.58 -2.37 14.94
CA MET A 488 -12.38 -2.89 13.83
C MET A 488 -11.62 -2.73 12.51
N PRO A 489 -11.69 -3.72 11.60
CA PRO A 489 -11.14 -3.56 10.27
C PRO A 489 -11.87 -2.43 9.53
N SER A 490 -11.12 -1.65 8.77
CA SER A 490 -11.70 -0.58 7.96
C SER A 490 -12.65 -1.17 6.90
N ALA A 491 -13.81 -0.53 6.71
CA ALA A 491 -14.71 -0.88 5.63
C ALA A 491 -14.08 -0.40 4.31
N PHE A 492 -13.62 -1.34 3.49
CA PHE A 492 -12.96 -1.03 2.24
C PHE A 492 -13.84 -1.34 1.04
N VAL A 493 -14.07 -0.33 0.22
CA VAL A 493 -14.65 -0.48 -1.12
C VAL A 493 -13.51 -0.51 -2.13
N LEU A 494 -13.16 -1.69 -2.65
CA LEU A 494 -12.12 -1.81 -3.67
C LEU A 494 -12.68 -1.33 -5.02
N GLU A 495 -12.17 -0.21 -5.50
CA GLU A 495 -12.41 0.22 -6.87
C GLU A 495 -11.49 -0.55 -7.81
N LEU A 496 -12.10 -1.31 -8.72
CA LEU A 496 -11.37 -1.99 -9.77
C LEU A 496 -11.18 -0.99 -10.94
N PRO A 497 -9.96 -0.48 -11.16
CA PRO A 497 -9.70 0.39 -12.30
C PRO A 497 -9.93 -0.39 -13.60
N PRO A 498 -10.38 0.29 -14.68
CA PRO A 498 -10.51 -0.37 -15.99
C PRO A 498 -9.16 -0.89 -16.46
N PHE A 499 -9.16 -1.96 -17.26
CA PHE A 499 -7.93 -2.41 -17.92
C PHE A 499 -7.40 -1.33 -18.85
N ARG A 500 -6.15 -0.96 -18.67
CA ARG A 500 -5.47 0.07 -19.47
C ARG A 500 -4.26 -0.54 -20.16
N ARG A 501 -3.92 0.01 -21.34
CA ARG A 501 -2.64 -0.33 -21.98
C ARG A 501 -1.52 0.36 -21.21
N PRO A 502 -0.51 -0.38 -20.72
CA PRO A 502 0.57 0.20 -19.94
C PRO A 502 1.46 1.10 -20.80
N GLN A 503 1.97 2.17 -20.21
CA GLN A 503 2.94 3.07 -20.86
C GLN A 503 4.35 2.54 -20.62
N ILE A 504 4.78 1.55 -21.41
CA ILE A 504 6.00 0.75 -21.18
C ILE A 504 7.24 1.62 -20.94
N GLY A 505 7.45 2.68 -21.75
CA GLY A 505 8.63 3.53 -21.61
C GLY A 505 8.68 4.30 -20.27
N GLN A 506 7.56 4.89 -19.84
CA GLN A 506 7.48 5.61 -18.57
C GLN A 506 7.59 4.65 -17.37
N VAL A 507 6.99 3.46 -17.47
CA VAL A 507 7.06 2.41 -16.45
C VAL A 507 8.50 1.94 -16.25
N LEU A 508 9.23 1.66 -17.33
CA LEU A 508 10.62 1.22 -17.28
C LEU A 508 11.51 2.27 -16.61
N VAL A 509 11.45 3.52 -17.06
CA VAL A 509 12.28 4.60 -16.52
C VAL A 509 11.98 4.83 -15.04
N ARG A 510 10.70 4.93 -14.66
CA ARG A 510 10.27 5.17 -13.28
C ARG A 510 10.64 4.02 -12.35
N SER A 511 10.47 2.77 -12.78
CA SER A 511 10.80 1.60 -11.97
C SER A 511 12.30 1.45 -11.74
N LEU A 512 13.12 1.72 -12.76
CA LEU A 512 14.58 1.65 -12.65
C LEU A 512 15.13 2.78 -11.78
N LEU A 513 14.74 4.03 -12.03
CA LEU A 513 15.28 5.18 -11.30
C LEU A 513 14.76 5.28 -9.87
N ASP A 514 13.42 5.26 -9.69
CA ASP A 514 12.84 5.56 -8.38
C ASP A 514 12.87 4.37 -7.41
N ARG A 515 12.84 3.14 -7.92
CA ARG A 515 12.78 1.95 -7.07
C ARG A 515 14.12 1.20 -7.03
N THR A 516 14.70 0.84 -8.17
CA THR A 516 15.89 -0.03 -8.22
C THR A 516 17.14 0.70 -7.69
N ILE A 517 17.45 1.90 -8.21
CA ILE A 517 18.67 2.64 -7.81
C ILE A 517 18.58 3.05 -6.33
N PHE A 518 17.42 3.46 -5.86
CA PHE A 518 17.25 3.88 -4.47
C PHE A 518 17.43 2.74 -3.46
N VAL A 519 16.90 1.54 -3.76
CA VAL A 519 17.09 0.35 -2.91
C VAL A 519 18.53 -0.14 -2.97
N LEU A 520 19.14 -0.12 -4.17
CA LEU A 520 20.55 -0.49 -4.37
C LEU A 520 21.49 0.41 -3.58
N GLY A 521 21.29 1.73 -3.59
CA GLY A 521 22.09 2.67 -2.80
C GLY A 521 22.08 2.34 -1.30
N ARG A 522 20.91 1.98 -0.76
CA ARG A 522 20.81 1.54 0.64
C ARG A 522 21.47 0.20 0.91
N ALA A 523 21.42 -0.72 -0.05
CA ALA A 523 22.09 -2.02 0.08
C ALA A 523 23.62 -1.84 0.12
N ILE A 524 24.18 -0.98 -0.73
CA ILE A 524 25.62 -0.66 -0.75
C ILE A 524 26.06 -0.02 0.57
N THR A 525 25.31 0.97 1.08
CA THR A 525 25.63 1.63 2.34
C THR A 525 25.57 0.69 3.55
N ALA A 526 24.82 -0.38 3.49
CA ALA A 526 24.78 -1.41 4.52
C ALA A 526 25.86 -2.49 4.32
N ALA A 527 26.13 -2.88 3.07
CA ALA A 527 27.06 -3.96 2.73
C ALA A 527 28.55 -3.56 2.94
N ALA A 528 28.91 -2.32 2.62
CA ALA A 528 30.29 -1.86 2.74
C ALA A 528 30.85 -1.95 4.17
N PRO A 529 30.21 -1.39 5.22
CA PRO A 529 30.69 -1.54 6.58
C PRO A 529 30.59 -3.00 7.08
N ALA A 530 29.62 -3.77 6.62
CA ALA A 530 29.51 -5.17 6.99
C ALA A 530 30.66 -6.01 6.46
N GLY A 531 31.07 -5.78 5.21
CA GLY A 531 32.24 -6.45 4.64
C GLY A 531 33.51 -6.14 5.44
N ALA A 532 33.69 -4.88 5.87
CA ALA A 532 34.79 -4.49 6.74
C ALA A 532 34.75 -5.20 8.11
N VAL A 533 33.56 -5.33 8.71
CA VAL A 533 33.37 -6.04 9.99
C VAL A 533 33.66 -7.54 9.84
N ILE A 534 33.17 -8.21 8.80
CA ILE A 534 33.42 -9.62 8.54
C ILE A 534 34.93 -9.86 8.38
N TRP A 535 35.61 -9.02 7.59
CA TRP A 535 37.05 -9.05 7.38
C TRP A 535 37.84 -8.91 8.71
N LEU A 536 37.40 -7.97 9.58
CA LEU A 536 38.03 -7.75 10.90
C LEU A 536 37.85 -8.94 11.82
N LEU A 537 36.63 -9.47 11.95
CA LEU A 537 36.31 -10.62 12.80
C LEU A 537 37.09 -11.87 12.43
N GLN A 538 37.43 -12.03 11.16
CA GLN A 538 38.16 -13.19 10.65
C GLN A 538 39.69 -13.08 10.92
N ARG A 539 40.22 -11.86 11.12
CA ARG A 539 41.66 -11.63 11.31
C ARG A 539 42.08 -11.47 12.74
N ILE A 540 41.16 -11.22 13.65
CA ILE A 540 41.48 -11.14 15.07
C ILE A 540 41.71 -12.55 15.62
N PRO A 541 42.95 -12.91 16.00
CA PRO A 541 43.23 -14.21 16.63
C PRO A 541 42.64 -14.21 18.04
N MET A 542 41.95 -15.27 18.41
CA MET A 542 41.38 -15.43 19.76
C MET A 542 41.34 -16.92 20.14
N GLY A 543 42.17 -17.31 21.14
CA GLY A 543 42.35 -18.70 21.53
C GLY A 543 42.93 -19.55 20.39
N ASP A 544 42.38 -20.73 20.15
CA ASP A 544 42.80 -21.66 19.10
C ASP A 544 42.25 -21.32 17.71
N GLY A 545 41.70 -20.14 17.52
CA GLY A 545 41.12 -19.74 16.22
C GLY A 545 40.96 -18.27 16.04
N THR A 546 39.98 -17.84 15.27
CA THR A 546 39.65 -16.43 15.04
C THR A 546 38.45 -16.02 15.90
N LEU A 547 38.31 -14.70 16.10
CA LEU A 547 37.13 -14.15 16.80
C LEU A 547 35.82 -14.63 16.17
N LEU A 548 35.78 -14.78 14.83
CA LEU A 548 34.64 -15.35 14.10
C LEU A 548 34.31 -16.78 14.58
N THR A 549 35.32 -17.64 14.76
CA THR A 549 35.16 -19.02 15.25
C THR A 549 34.65 -19.06 16.69
N GLN A 550 35.14 -18.14 17.55
CA GLN A 550 34.69 -18.08 18.96
C GLN A 550 33.23 -17.62 19.06
N ILE A 551 32.79 -16.68 18.24
CA ILE A 551 31.37 -16.29 18.18
C ILE A 551 30.50 -17.45 17.67
N ALA A 552 30.96 -18.22 16.70
CA ALA A 552 30.25 -19.41 16.24
C ALA A 552 30.08 -20.46 17.36
N LEU A 553 31.16 -20.73 18.12
CA LEU A 553 31.12 -21.62 19.30
C LEU A 553 30.17 -21.09 20.39
N PHE A 554 30.13 -19.79 20.63
CA PHE A 554 29.21 -19.18 21.58
C PHE A 554 27.74 -19.37 21.17
N LEU A 555 27.45 -19.37 19.85
CA LEU A 555 26.11 -19.58 19.30
C LEU A 555 25.72 -21.07 19.20
N GLU A 556 26.66 -22.01 19.38
CA GLU A 556 26.42 -23.45 19.22
C GLU A 556 25.30 -23.99 20.11
N PRO A 557 25.19 -23.63 21.43
CA PRO A 557 24.10 -24.13 22.29
C PRO A 557 22.71 -23.70 21.76
N LEU A 558 22.57 -22.47 21.26
CA LEU A 558 21.33 -21.97 20.66
C LEU A 558 21.07 -22.68 19.32
N GLY A 559 22.11 -22.86 18.52
CA GLY A 559 22.04 -23.62 17.27
C GLY A 559 21.55 -25.04 17.48
N GLY A 560 22.15 -25.78 18.39
CA GLY A 560 21.77 -27.15 18.74
C GLY A 560 20.31 -27.27 19.18
N LEU A 561 19.79 -26.31 19.97
CA LEU A 561 18.37 -26.28 20.34
C LEU A 561 17.45 -26.15 19.11
N MET A 562 17.88 -25.46 18.07
CA MET A 562 17.13 -25.19 16.84
C MET A 562 17.37 -26.24 15.73
N GLY A 563 18.22 -27.25 15.96
CA GLY A 563 18.64 -28.19 14.93
C GLY A 563 19.57 -27.56 13.89
N LEU A 564 20.28 -26.50 14.28
CA LEU A 564 21.25 -25.76 13.48
C LEU A 564 22.62 -25.82 14.16
N SER A 565 23.68 -25.40 13.48
CA SER A 565 25.01 -25.21 14.09
C SER A 565 25.31 -23.73 14.30
N GLY A 566 26.28 -23.42 15.18
CA GLY A 566 26.73 -22.08 15.44
C GLY A 566 27.19 -21.31 14.19
N PRO A 567 27.98 -21.92 13.28
CA PRO A 567 28.32 -21.32 11.98
C PRO A 567 27.12 -20.91 11.15
N ILE A 568 26.02 -21.70 11.17
CA ILE A 568 24.79 -21.38 10.45
C ILE A 568 24.14 -20.12 11.03
N LEU A 569 23.99 -20.05 12.36
CA LEU A 569 23.43 -18.89 13.04
C LEU A 569 24.30 -17.64 12.85
N LEU A 570 25.62 -17.81 12.88
CA LEU A 570 26.58 -16.74 12.64
C LEU A 570 26.43 -16.19 11.20
N ALA A 571 26.30 -17.09 10.20
CA ALA A 571 26.09 -16.68 8.81
C ALA A 571 24.79 -15.86 8.65
N PHE A 572 23.70 -16.23 9.31
CA PHE A 572 22.47 -15.42 9.32
C PHE A 572 22.68 -14.08 10.01
N LEU A 573 23.39 -14.02 11.14
CA LEU A 573 23.68 -12.77 11.86
C LEU A 573 24.51 -11.81 11.03
N LEU A 574 25.58 -12.30 10.41
CA LEU A 574 26.44 -11.52 9.52
C LEU A 574 25.77 -11.20 8.19
N GLY A 575 24.73 -11.95 7.81
CA GLY A 575 23.84 -11.71 6.66
C GLY A 575 22.82 -10.56 6.88
N LEU A 576 22.79 -9.95 8.08
CA LEU A 576 21.90 -8.83 8.38
C LEU A 576 21.94 -7.68 7.34
N PRO A 577 23.06 -7.27 6.77
CA PRO A 577 23.10 -6.23 5.74
C PRO A 577 22.35 -6.62 4.48
N ALA A 578 22.50 -7.86 4.02
CA ALA A 578 21.87 -8.40 2.83
C ALA A 578 21.74 -9.94 2.95
N ASN A 579 20.52 -10.45 2.84
CA ASN A 579 20.25 -11.89 3.01
C ASN A 579 20.96 -12.79 1.97
N GLU A 580 21.38 -12.21 0.86
CA GLU A 580 22.09 -12.87 -0.22
C GLU A 580 23.49 -13.37 0.19
N ILE A 581 24.12 -12.71 1.18
CA ILE A 581 25.48 -13.08 1.62
C ILE A 581 25.51 -14.21 2.66
N VAL A 582 24.35 -14.67 3.14
CA VAL A 582 24.29 -15.76 4.14
C VAL A 582 24.99 -17.02 3.64
N LEU A 583 24.66 -17.47 2.45
CA LEU A 583 25.28 -18.68 1.86
C LEU A 583 26.78 -18.50 1.58
N PRO A 584 27.25 -17.42 0.94
CA PRO A 584 28.67 -17.14 0.79
C PRO A 584 29.46 -17.09 2.11
N ILE A 585 28.91 -16.51 3.16
CA ILE A 585 29.55 -16.48 4.49
C ILE A 585 29.67 -17.89 5.07
N LEU A 586 28.63 -18.70 4.94
CA LEU A 586 28.63 -20.08 5.41
C LEU A 586 29.68 -20.92 4.67
N LEU A 587 29.76 -20.77 3.36
CA LEU A 587 30.76 -21.46 2.54
C LEU A 587 32.19 -20.99 2.84
N MET A 588 32.36 -19.69 3.07
CA MET A 588 33.65 -19.13 3.52
C MET A 588 34.09 -19.75 4.84
N PHE A 589 33.16 -19.88 5.80
CA PHE A 589 33.44 -20.51 7.10
C PHE A 589 33.90 -21.98 6.94
N TYR A 590 33.20 -22.76 6.11
CA TYR A 590 33.54 -24.17 5.90
C TYR A 590 34.77 -24.39 5.05
N SER A 591 35.05 -23.53 4.06
CA SER A 591 36.27 -23.63 3.23
C SER A 591 37.52 -23.06 3.90
N GLN A 592 37.38 -22.39 5.03
CA GLN A 592 38.47 -21.64 5.71
C GLN A 592 39.23 -20.68 4.75
N SER A 593 38.57 -20.22 3.68
CA SER A 593 39.21 -19.53 2.56
C SER A 593 39.59 -18.08 2.86
N GLY A 594 39.05 -17.52 3.96
CA GLY A 594 39.27 -16.11 4.27
C GLY A 594 38.56 -15.11 3.35
N MET A 595 37.81 -15.56 2.37
CA MET A 595 37.06 -14.76 1.39
C MET A 595 35.70 -15.38 1.13
N LEU A 596 34.71 -14.55 0.72
CA LEU A 596 33.40 -15.03 0.30
C LEU A 596 33.51 -15.98 -0.91
N VAL A 597 32.89 -17.15 -0.83
CA VAL A 597 32.96 -18.20 -1.83
C VAL A 597 31.62 -18.34 -2.57
N GLU A 598 31.70 -18.46 -3.90
CA GLU A 598 30.52 -18.77 -4.71
C GLU A 598 30.09 -20.22 -4.55
N GLY A 599 28.75 -20.44 -4.47
CA GLY A 599 28.19 -21.77 -4.52
C GLY A 599 28.35 -22.41 -5.92
N GLY A 600 29.12 -23.47 -6.00
CA GLY A 600 29.34 -24.26 -7.22
C GLY A 600 28.70 -25.65 -7.15
N SER A 601 28.99 -26.50 -8.13
CA SER A 601 28.47 -27.88 -8.21
C SER A 601 28.84 -28.76 -7.00
N GLN A 602 29.88 -28.41 -6.24
CA GLN A 602 30.35 -29.15 -5.08
C GLN A 602 29.76 -28.65 -3.74
N THR A 603 28.91 -27.60 -3.77
CA THR A 603 28.37 -27.00 -2.54
C THR A 603 27.60 -28.00 -1.69
N GLY A 604 26.82 -28.88 -2.33
CA GLY A 604 26.06 -29.92 -1.62
C GLY A 604 26.96 -30.91 -0.87
N ALA A 605 28.03 -31.36 -1.50
CA ALA A 605 29.01 -32.28 -0.90
C ALA A 605 29.74 -31.59 0.28
N MET A 606 30.09 -30.34 0.15
CA MET A 606 30.71 -29.52 1.20
C MET A 606 29.82 -29.35 2.42
N LEU A 607 28.53 -29.06 2.21
CA LEU A 607 27.56 -28.96 3.29
C LEU A 607 27.39 -30.30 4.01
N ALA A 608 27.24 -31.41 3.26
CA ALA A 608 27.11 -32.74 3.82
C ALA A 608 28.36 -33.16 4.63
N ALA A 609 29.57 -32.86 4.13
CA ALA A 609 30.82 -33.08 4.86
C ALA A 609 30.95 -32.33 6.17
N ASN A 610 30.24 -31.19 6.31
CA ASN A 610 30.18 -30.37 7.53
C ASN A 610 28.95 -30.70 8.39
N GLY A 611 28.38 -31.89 8.31
CA GLY A 611 27.36 -32.40 9.21
C GLY A 611 25.91 -31.93 8.89
N TRP A 612 25.66 -31.40 7.68
CA TRP A 612 24.30 -31.07 7.27
C TRP A 612 23.49 -32.33 6.97
N THR A 613 22.35 -32.42 7.62
CA THR A 613 21.33 -33.45 7.37
C THR A 613 20.10 -32.82 6.72
N TRP A 614 19.17 -33.65 6.27
CA TRP A 614 17.88 -33.15 5.75
C TRP A 614 17.08 -32.41 6.84
N THR A 615 17.21 -32.80 8.11
CA THR A 615 16.56 -32.13 9.26
C THR A 615 17.16 -30.74 9.49
N THR A 616 18.50 -30.63 9.44
CA THR A 616 19.21 -29.35 9.49
C THR A 616 18.77 -28.43 8.33
N ALA A 617 18.64 -28.98 7.12
CA ALA A 617 18.17 -28.21 5.97
C ALA A 617 16.73 -27.69 6.16
N VAL A 618 15.82 -28.52 6.70
CA VAL A 618 14.45 -28.07 7.01
C VAL A 618 14.47 -26.97 8.06
N CYS A 619 15.21 -27.11 9.16
CA CYS A 619 15.34 -26.07 10.19
C CYS A 619 15.95 -24.78 9.61
N ALA A 620 16.96 -24.87 8.74
CA ALA A 620 17.59 -23.72 8.09
C ALA A 620 16.60 -23.00 7.14
N ILE A 621 15.77 -23.73 6.39
CA ILE A 621 14.70 -23.17 5.57
C ILE A 621 13.67 -22.45 6.44
N LEU A 622 13.20 -23.08 7.52
CA LEU A 622 12.23 -22.48 8.47
C LEU A 622 12.78 -21.20 9.11
N PHE A 623 14.04 -21.22 9.52
CA PHE A 623 14.69 -20.03 10.08
C PHE A 623 14.90 -18.96 9.00
N SER A 624 15.30 -19.33 7.79
CA SER A 624 15.41 -18.40 6.66
C SER A 624 14.09 -17.69 6.36
N LEU A 625 12.94 -18.34 6.54
CA LEU A 625 11.62 -17.70 6.37
C LEU A 625 11.28 -16.72 7.51
N ASN A 626 11.65 -17.06 8.74
CA ASN A 626 11.17 -16.42 9.96
C ASN A 626 12.26 -15.68 10.75
N HIS A 627 13.44 -15.42 10.17
CA HIS A 627 14.46 -14.61 10.87
C HIS A 627 14.25 -13.10 10.63
N PHE A 628 15.04 -12.28 11.29
CA PHE A 628 14.99 -10.82 11.17
C PHE A 628 15.14 -10.33 9.71
N PRO A 629 14.52 -9.19 9.37
CA PRO A 629 14.66 -8.58 8.05
C PRO A 629 16.05 -7.96 7.87
N CYS A 630 16.51 -7.84 6.62
CA CYS A 630 17.79 -7.19 6.31
C CYS A 630 17.80 -5.70 6.73
N ALA A 631 19.01 -5.13 6.90
CA ALA A 631 19.23 -3.76 7.33
C ALA A 631 18.48 -2.74 6.44
N THR A 632 18.47 -2.95 5.13
CA THR A 632 17.72 -2.10 4.19
C THR A 632 16.22 -2.07 4.50
N THR A 633 15.64 -3.22 4.86
CA THR A 633 14.23 -3.31 5.27
C THR A 633 14.00 -2.62 6.61
N LEU A 634 14.86 -2.81 7.60
CA LEU A 634 14.78 -2.15 8.92
C LEU A 634 14.85 -0.63 8.81
N LEU A 635 15.78 -0.10 8.01
CA LEU A 635 15.87 1.33 7.72
C LEU A 635 14.62 1.87 7.04
N THR A 636 14.01 1.06 6.16
CA THR A 636 12.75 1.42 5.51
C THR A 636 11.60 1.44 6.51
N ILE A 637 11.48 0.41 7.37
CA ILE A 637 10.46 0.36 8.42
C ILE A 637 10.58 1.58 9.36
N ARG A 638 11.81 1.92 9.78
CA ARG A 638 12.06 3.10 10.60
C ARG A 638 11.58 4.39 9.93
N LYS A 639 11.83 4.53 8.62
CA LYS A 639 11.38 5.68 7.84
C LYS A 639 9.85 5.73 7.70
N GLU A 640 9.20 4.59 7.45
CA GLU A 640 7.74 4.51 7.23
C GLU A 640 6.93 4.65 8.54
N THR A 641 7.47 4.15 9.65
CA THR A 641 6.78 4.19 10.95
C THR A 641 7.16 5.40 11.80
N GLY A 642 8.30 6.05 11.52
CA GLY A 642 8.87 7.12 12.35
C GLY A 642 9.28 6.66 13.75
N SER A 643 9.30 5.35 14.07
CA SER A 643 9.44 4.81 15.41
C SER A 643 10.51 3.73 15.53
N CYS A 644 11.45 3.92 16.46
CA CYS A 644 12.43 2.90 16.80
C CYS A 644 11.78 1.67 17.46
N LYS A 645 10.68 1.87 18.23
CA LYS A 645 9.94 0.77 18.89
C LYS A 645 9.41 -0.23 17.86
N TRP A 646 8.74 0.24 16.83
CA TRP A 646 8.19 -0.64 15.79
C TRP A 646 9.27 -1.29 14.94
N THR A 647 10.39 -0.61 14.73
CA THR A 647 11.56 -1.19 14.07
C THR A 647 12.15 -2.34 14.90
N ALA A 648 12.31 -2.16 16.22
CA ALA A 648 12.76 -3.23 17.12
C ALA A 648 11.79 -4.40 17.16
N ILE A 649 10.48 -4.15 17.21
CA ILE A 649 9.46 -5.20 17.15
C ILE A 649 9.54 -5.97 15.83
N SER A 650 9.75 -5.30 14.70
CA SER A 650 9.88 -5.95 13.40
C SER A 650 11.15 -6.81 13.25
N PHE A 651 12.17 -6.56 14.06
CA PHE A 651 13.37 -7.38 14.18
C PHE A 651 13.12 -8.59 15.09
N LEU A 652 12.59 -8.34 16.29
CA LEU A 652 12.45 -9.37 17.33
C LEU A 652 11.32 -10.36 17.04
N LEU A 653 10.17 -9.88 16.55
CA LEU A 653 8.98 -10.72 16.35
C LEU A 653 9.23 -11.92 15.43
N PRO A 654 9.71 -11.73 14.17
CA PRO A 654 10.01 -12.87 13.31
C PRO A 654 11.14 -13.73 13.86
N THR A 655 12.16 -13.15 14.48
CA THR A 655 13.30 -13.89 15.05
C THR A 655 12.84 -14.83 16.17
N ILE A 656 12.05 -14.35 17.12
CA ILE A 656 11.53 -15.18 18.22
C ILE A 656 10.65 -16.29 17.67
N ILE A 657 9.76 -15.98 16.72
CA ILE A 657 8.89 -16.97 16.07
C ILE A 657 9.76 -18.03 15.35
N GLY A 658 10.79 -17.60 14.64
CA GLY A 658 11.72 -18.49 13.94
C GLY A 658 12.46 -19.44 14.89
N ILE A 659 12.99 -18.93 16.00
CA ILE A 659 13.66 -19.73 17.02
C ILE A 659 12.68 -20.76 17.63
N CYS A 660 11.49 -20.33 18.05
CA CYS A 660 10.49 -21.22 18.63
C CYS A 660 10.03 -22.30 17.65
N LEU A 661 9.81 -21.93 16.37
CA LEU A 661 9.38 -22.86 15.34
C LEU A 661 10.46 -23.90 15.03
N CYS A 662 11.72 -23.48 14.88
CA CYS A 662 12.84 -24.40 14.65
C CYS A 662 13.05 -25.32 15.85
N ALA A 663 13.02 -24.82 17.08
CA ALA A 663 13.15 -25.64 18.29
C ALA A 663 12.02 -26.67 18.42
N ALA A 664 10.78 -26.27 18.09
CA ALA A 664 9.64 -27.20 18.12
C ALA A 664 9.78 -28.29 17.05
N VAL A 665 10.17 -27.94 15.82
CA VAL A 665 10.34 -28.90 14.72
C VAL A 665 11.54 -29.81 14.99
N HIS A 666 12.66 -29.28 15.46
CA HIS A 666 13.83 -30.09 15.86
C HIS A 666 13.49 -31.04 16.99
N GLY A 667 12.79 -30.58 18.03
CA GLY A 667 12.30 -31.41 19.12
C GLY A 667 11.42 -32.55 18.62
N LEU A 668 10.54 -32.33 17.66
CA LEU A 668 9.75 -33.38 17.02
C LEU A 668 10.64 -34.38 16.26
N PHE A 669 11.64 -33.94 15.54
CA PHE A 669 12.58 -34.84 14.85
C PHE A 669 13.38 -35.70 15.83
N CYS A 670 13.86 -35.13 16.94
CA CYS A 670 14.51 -35.86 18.00
C CYS A 670 13.56 -36.91 18.63
N PHE A 671 12.30 -36.55 18.92
CA PHE A 671 11.30 -37.44 19.50
C PHE A 671 11.01 -38.65 18.60
N PHE A 672 10.99 -38.46 17.28
CA PHE A 672 10.78 -39.55 16.33
C PHE A 672 12.07 -40.27 15.90
N GLY A 673 13.24 -39.93 16.45
CA GLY A 673 14.52 -40.52 16.09
C GLY A 673 14.95 -40.26 14.65
N LEU A 674 14.58 -39.10 14.09
CA LEU A 674 14.85 -38.72 12.69
C LEU A 674 16.07 -37.79 12.56
N THR A 675 16.79 -37.52 13.62
CA THR A 675 17.98 -36.66 13.67
C THR A 675 19.25 -37.39 13.29
#